data_bc592ef88249d5f50cb17cf106bb19e3
#
_entry.id   bc592ef88249d5f50cb17cf106bb19e3
#
_cell.length_a   1.000
_cell.length_b   1.000
_cell.length_c   1.000
_cell.angle_alpha   90.00
_cell.angle_beta   90.00
_cell.angle_gamma   90.00
#
_symmetry.space_group_name_H-M   'P 1'
#
loop_
_entity.id
_entity.type
_entity.pdbx_description
1 polymer ?
#
loop_
_entity_poly.entity_id
_entity_poly.type
_entity_poly.pdbx_seq_one_letter_code
_entity_poly.pdbx_strand_id
1 'polypeptide(L)'
;MIDLSNPDTLHGLLRSAFGFPGFRANQEEVCRAAIAGRYLLLVMPTGAGKSLCYQLPAVARGGTALVISPLISLMEDQAAKLAALGLRVARIHSGLERSAARQVCADYLRGDLQFLFIAPERLRVSGFPAMLAKQKLALVAIDEAHCISQWGHDFRPDYRMLGQYLPGLRGAEDPAPVIALTATATPRVQADILAQLGMIDPLKFIHGFRRSNLAIEVVEVSIPARAGIICRLLADPARRPAIVYATSRKQSESLAAELSSRIPAAAYHAGLDADTRDRVQRAFQAGELEAVVATIAFGMGIDKANIRTVIHAGLPATLEGFYQEIGRAGRDGAESRTYLMHSYADQRTHDFFLNRDYPPVEHLKKVYSALGEEPRPVEELRAASDMAEEEFDKALEKLEIHGGARVDFGGTVTSGAPGWQKTYTVQALHRTEQFEKVIAFTESSGCRMSELVRHFGDLKDAARACGICDVCDPEGAVLRRFRYATPAEQNIVRAMVDELRQAAYIAAGTLQKKLDLVGRISRDEFEALLDAMARARLIEIEESSFEKNGEVLRFRKVMLLDAGFDLSPATPLEILIADGIVEEFDAGPALPQRTKRTKSAAQKPAAVAADRPQPSPASEALAAQLREWRTAEAKRLGVPAYLVLHDRTLQAVARTRPANPAQLLSIDGIGPAKAERFGEAILKLCASSPG
;
A
#
# COMPACT_ATOMS: atom_id res chain seq x y z
N MET A 1 5.71 -27.36 -34.98
CA MET A 1 4.62 -27.07 -34.00
C MET A 1 4.30 -28.35 -33.27
N ILE A 2 4.19 -28.29 -31.95
CA ILE A 2 3.78 -29.43 -31.11
C ILE A 2 2.30 -29.72 -31.37
N ASP A 3 1.97 -31.00 -31.57
CA ASP A 3 0.59 -31.43 -31.74
C ASP A 3 -0.17 -31.27 -30.41
N LEU A 4 -1.04 -30.25 -30.34
CA LEU A 4 -1.86 -29.93 -29.18
C LEU A 4 -3.10 -30.80 -29.04
N SER A 5 -3.41 -31.63 -30.06
CA SER A 5 -4.54 -32.55 -30.00
C SER A 5 -4.28 -33.70 -29.00
N ASN A 6 -3.00 -33.98 -28.71
CA ASN A 6 -2.62 -34.97 -27.73
C ASN A 6 -2.28 -34.26 -26.37
N PRO A 7 -3.10 -34.48 -25.30
CA PRO A 7 -2.85 -33.90 -23.97
C PRO A 7 -1.48 -34.29 -23.39
N ASP A 8 -1.02 -35.51 -23.67
CA ASP A 8 0.25 -36.05 -23.14
C ASP A 8 1.46 -35.30 -23.64
N THR A 9 1.40 -34.66 -24.82
CA THR A 9 2.53 -33.91 -25.39
C THR A 9 2.89 -32.69 -24.56
N LEU A 10 1.89 -31.94 -24.05
CA LEU A 10 2.15 -30.77 -23.22
C LEU A 10 2.66 -31.13 -21.82
N HIS A 11 2.08 -32.19 -21.23
CA HIS A 11 2.56 -32.75 -19.96
C HIS A 11 3.98 -33.36 -20.09
N GLY A 12 4.28 -33.96 -21.24
CA GLY A 12 5.63 -34.44 -21.56
C GLY A 12 6.65 -33.32 -21.62
N LEU A 13 6.30 -32.20 -22.27
CA LEU A 13 7.16 -31.01 -22.36
C LEU A 13 7.34 -30.36 -20.96
N LEU A 14 6.29 -30.31 -20.16
CA LEU A 14 6.36 -29.77 -18.79
C LEU A 14 7.37 -30.55 -17.94
N ARG A 15 7.37 -31.88 -18.03
CA ARG A 15 8.30 -32.74 -17.29
C ARG A 15 9.73 -32.66 -17.85
N SER A 16 9.89 -32.73 -19.18
CA SER A 16 11.22 -32.79 -19.80
C SER A 16 11.96 -31.46 -19.79
N ALA A 17 11.28 -30.32 -20.02
CA ALA A 17 11.91 -29.01 -20.12
C ALA A 17 11.94 -28.26 -18.78
N PHE A 18 10.97 -28.51 -17.88
CA PHE A 18 10.84 -27.74 -16.62
C PHE A 18 10.92 -28.61 -15.36
N GLY A 19 10.91 -29.95 -15.48
CA GLY A 19 11.01 -30.85 -14.34
C GLY A 19 9.76 -30.92 -13.45
N PHE A 20 8.63 -30.35 -13.87
CA PHE A 20 7.42 -30.35 -13.05
C PHE A 20 6.57 -31.59 -13.32
N PRO A 21 6.05 -32.25 -12.28
CA PRO A 21 5.22 -33.48 -12.43
C PRO A 21 3.85 -33.19 -13.03
N GLY A 22 3.30 -31.97 -12.88
CA GLY A 22 1.98 -31.57 -13.37
C GLY A 22 1.75 -30.08 -13.26
N PHE A 23 0.69 -29.61 -13.90
CA PHE A 23 0.26 -28.22 -13.81
C PHE A 23 -0.40 -27.94 -12.45
N ARG A 24 -0.24 -26.71 -11.99
CA ARG A 24 -1.11 -26.14 -10.94
C ARG A 24 -2.44 -25.72 -11.53
N ALA A 25 -3.44 -25.47 -10.66
CA ALA A 25 -4.77 -25.04 -11.10
C ALA A 25 -4.69 -23.89 -12.14
N ASN A 26 -5.46 -24.02 -13.21
CA ASN A 26 -5.62 -23.07 -14.31
C ASN A 26 -4.37 -22.85 -15.23
N GLN A 27 -3.18 -23.38 -14.91
CA GLN A 27 -1.98 -23.16 -15.73
C GLN A 27 -2.08 -23.84 -17.10
N GLU A 28 -2.63 -25.05 -17.16
CA GLU A 28 -2.72 -25.81 -18.41
C GLU A 28 -3.59 -25.09 -19.46
N GLU A 29 -4.75 -24.59 -19.03
CA GLU A 29 -5.67 -23.86 -19.93
C GLU A 29 -5.00 -22.60 -20.48
N VAL A 30 -4.31 -21.83 -19.62
CA VAL A 30 -3.54 -20.66 -20.04
C VAL A 30 -2.46 -21.03 -21.05
N CYS A 31 -1.68 -22.08 -20.79
CA CYS A 31 -0.62 -22.56 -21.67
C CYS A 31 -1.19 -22.98 -23.04
N ARG A 32 -2.28 -23.74 -23.06
CA ARG A 32 -2.95 -24.15 -24.31
C ARG A 32 -3.43 -22.96 -25.12
N ALA A 33 -4.09 -21.98 -24.48
CA ALA A 33 -4.54 -20.76 -25.14
C ALA A 33 -3.37 -19.94 -25.71
N ALA A 34 -2.24 -19.83 -24.99
CA ALA A 34 -1.04 -19.15 -25.45
C ALA A 34 -0.39 -19.84 -26.67
N ILE A 35 -0.32 -21.18 -26.65
CA ILE A 35 0.21 -21.98 -27.75
C ILE A 35 -0.69 -21.84 -29.00
N ALA A 36 -2.02 -21.79 -28.81
CA ALA A 36 -2.99 -21.53 -29.86
C ALA A 36 -2.97 -20.10 -30.45
N GLY A 37 -2.07 -19.25 -29.95
CA GLY A 37 -1.88 -17.89 -30.51
C GLY A 37 -2.88 -16.85 -29.98
N ARG A 38 -3.66 -17.15 -28.93
CA ARG A 38 -4.61 -16.21 -28.37
C ARG A 38 -3.91 -15.11 -27.55
N TYR A 39 -4.55 -13.95 -27.50
CA TYR A 39 -4.14 -12.87 -26.58
C TYR A 39 -4.66 -13.15 -25.19
N LEU A 40 -3.80 -12.99 -24.20
CA LEU A 40 -4.12 -13.36 -22.82
C LEU A 40 -3.86 -12.21 -21.86
N LEU A 41 -4.81 -11.98 -20.97
CA LEU A 41 -4.59 -11.25 -19.71
C LEU A 41 -4.64 -12.25 -18.57
N LEU A 42 -3.51 -12.43 -17.90
CA LEU A 42 -3.36 -13.35 -16.77
C LEU A 42 -3.19 -12.56 -15.47
N VAL A 43 -4.18 -12.64 -14.60
CA VAL A 43 -4.16 -12.00 -13.29
C VAL A 43 -4.17 -13.11 -12.23
N MET A 44 -2.99 -13.41 -11.68
CA MET A 44 -2.78 -14.48 -10.69
C MET A 44 -1.80 -13.99 -9.62
N PRO A 45 -1.97 -14.43 -8.36
CA PRO A 45 -1.12 -14.00 -7.25
C PRO A 45 0.35 -14.35 -7.45
N THR A 46 1.21 -13.70 -6.69
CA THR A 46 2.63 -14.04 -6.61
C THR A 46 2.78 -15.47 -6.07
N GLY A 47 3.69 -16.26 -6.66
CA GLY A 47 3.89 -17.67 -6.27
C GLY A 47 2.94 -18.68 -6.92
N ALA A 48 1.90 -18.25 -7.66
CA ALA A 48 1.01 -19.15 -8.40
C ALA A 48 1.64 -19.76 -9.66
N GLY A 49 2.86 -19.37 -10.00
CA GLY A 49 3.59 -19.92 -11.15
C GLY A 49 3.26 -19.24 -12.49
N LYS A 50 2.99 -17.94 -12.47
CA LYS A 50 2.74 -17.12 -13.69
C LYS A 50 3.79 -17.28 -14.77
N SER A 51 5.08 -17.37 -14.39
CA SER A 51 6.18 -17.45 -15.35
C SER A 51 6.08 -18.68 -16.26
N LEU A 52 5.64 -19.83 -15.73
CA LEU A 52 5.41 -21.03 -16.54
C LEU A 52 4.40 -20.78 -17.66
N CYS A 53 3.42 -19.92 -17.45
CA CYS A 53 2.35 -19.63 -18.40
C CYS A 53 2.82 -18.91 -19.68
N TYR A 54 4.02 -18.34 -19.70
CA TYR A 54 4.66 -17.87 -20.93
C TYR A 54 5.87 -18.71 -21.32
N GLN A 55 6.60 -19.28 -20.35
CA GLN A 55 7.83 -20.05 -20.60
C GLN A 55 7.54 -21.35 -21.37
N LEU A 56 6.60 -22.16 -20.89
CA LEU A 56 6.20 -23.39 -21.56
C LEU A 56 5.64 -23.17 -22.96
N PRO A 57 4.70 -22.22 -23.18
CA PRO A 57 4.24 -21.86 -24.51
C PRO A 57 5.34 -21.38 -25.44
N ALA A 58 6.32 -20.62 -24.94
CA ALA A 58 7.45 -20.16 -25.76
C ALA A 58 8.27 -21.33 -26.30
N VAL A 59 8.58 -22.31 -25.43
CA VAL A 59 9.32 -23.52 -25.83
C VAL A 59 8.48 -24.36 -26.80
N ALA A 60 7.18 -24.50 -26.56
CA ALA A 60 6.27 -25.27 -27.40
C ALA A 60 6.10 -24.67 -28.83
N ARG A 61 6.05 -23.35 -28.94
CA ARG A 61 5.91 -22.65 -30.22
C ARG A 61 7.22 -22.58 -31.04
N GLY A 62 8.37 -22.68 -30.34
CA GLY A 62 9.68 -22.52 -30.97
C GLY A 62 9.98 -21.06 -31.37
N GLY A 63 11.26 -20.73 -31.50
CA GLY A 63 11.73 -19.36 -31.75
C GLY A 63 12.04 -18.60 -30.47
N THR A 64 12.12 -17.28 -30.55
CA THR A 64 12.46 -16.42 -29.41
C THR A 64 11.21 -15.82 -28.78
N ALA A 65 11.04 -16.01 -27.46
CA ALA A 65 10.08 -15.26 -26.67
C ALA A 65 10.69 -13.93 -26.21
N LEU A 66 10.02 -12.84 -26.49
CA LEU A 66 10.37 -11.51 -25.97
C LEU A 66 9.65 -11.30 -24.63
N VAL A 67 10.41 -11.12 -23.55
CA VAL A 67 9.88 -10.89 -22.22
C VAL A 67 10.21 -9.47 -21.78
N ILE A 68 9.20 -8.65 -21.54
CA ILE A 68 9.34 -7.27 -21.08
C ILE A 68 9.07 -7.25 -19.58
N SER A 69 10.05 -6.84 -18.78
CA SER A 69 9.98 -6.82 -17.31
C SER A 69 10.49 -5.49 -16.75
N PRO A 70 9.87 -4.95 -15.66
CA PRO A 70 10.21 -3.63 -15.15
C PRO A 70 11.46 -3.60 -14.27
N LEU A 71 11.99 -4.76 -13.87
CA LEU A 71 13.04 -4.87 -12.85
C LEU A 71 14.20 -5.74 -13.32
N ILE A 72 15.40 -5.17 -13.22
CA ILE A 72 16.63 -5.86 -13.57
C ILE A 72 16.83 -7.11 -12.72
N SER A 73 16.65 -7.02 -11.40
CA SER A 73 16.81 -8.16 -10.49
C SER A 73 15.85 -9.32 -10.80
N LEU A 74 14.62 -9.02 -11.20
CA LEU A 74 13.65 -10.04 -11.58
C LEU A 74 14.03 -10.70 -12.91
N MET A 75 14.48 -9.89 -13.88
CA MET A 75 15.00 -10.43 -15.16
C MET A 75 16.21 -11.34 -14.93
N GLU A 76 17.11 -10.97 -14.04
CA GLU A 76 18.32 -11.78 -13.73
C GLU A 76 17.96 -13.10 -13.07
N ASP A 77 17.07 -13.08 -12.07
CA ASP A 77 16.58 -14.30 -11.40
C ASP A 77 15.85 -15.24 -12.38
N GLN A 78 14.95 -14.70 -13.19
CA GLN A 78 14.22 -15.49 -14.21
C GLN A 78 15.17 -16.07 -15.28
N ALA A 79 16.11 -15.26 -15.77
CA ALA A 79 17.07 -15.70 -16.77
C ALA A 79 18.00 -16.79 -16.21
N ALA A 80 18.48 -16.65 -14.96
CA ALA A 80 19.31 -17.64 -14.30
C ALA A 80 18.59 -18.99 -14.12
N LYS A 81 17.31 -18.96 -13.70
CA LYS A 81 16.48 -20.16 -13.55
C LYS A 81 16.29 -20.88 -14.90
N LEU A 82 15.99 -20.15 -15.97
CA LEU A 82 15.84 -20.75 -17.30
C LEU A 82 17.18 -21.30 -17.86
N ALA A 83 18.29 -20.57 -17.64
CA ALA A 83 19.63 -21.05 -18.03
C ALA A 83 20.02 -22.34 -17.28
N ALA A 84 19.67 -22.45 -16.01
CA ALA A 84 19.90 -23.68 -15.23
C ALA A 84 19.12 -24.89 -15.77
N LEU A 85 18.01 -24.66 -16.48
CA LEU A 85 17.25 -25.70 -17.20
C LEU A 85 17.85 -26.02 -18.61
N GLY A 86 18.98 -25.41 -18.97
CA GLY A 86 19.64 -25.60 -20.28
C GLY A 86 19.01 -24.81 -21.42
N LEU A 87 18.14 -23.83 -21.13
CA LEU A 87 17.51 -22.97 -22.14
C LEU A 87 18.44 -21.79 -22.49
N ARG A 88 18.42 -21.39 -23.78
CA ARG A 88 19.25 -20.28 -24.30
C ARG A 88 18.55 -18.95 -24.02
N VAL A 89 19.09 -18.22 -23.05
CA VAL A 89 18.47 -16.99 -22.49
C VAL A 89 19.47 -15.85 -22.49
N ALA A 90 19.00 -14.67 -22.88
CA ALA A 90 19.76 -13.44 -22.73
C ALA A 90 18.89 -12.31 -22.17
N ARG A 91 19.53 -11.23 -21.72
CA ARG A 91 18.88 -10.04 -21.19
C ARG A 91 19.54 -8.76 -21.66
N ILE A 92 18.76 -7.69 -21.84
CA ILE A 92 19.25 -6.36 -22.20
C ILE A 92 18.57 -5.31 -21.32
N HIS A 93 19.38 -4.63 -20.49
CA HIS A 93 18.95 -3.55 -19.60
C HIS A 93 20.02 -2.45 -19.53
N SER A 94 19.74 -1.35 -18.84
CA SER A 94 20.64 -0.19 -18.73
C SER A 94 21.97 -0.49 -18.03
N GLY A 95 22.00 -1.45 -17.10
CA GLY A 95 23.20 -1.87 -16.38
C GLY A 95 24.11 -2.83 -17.14
N LEU A 96 23.73 -3.26 -18.37
CA LEU A 96 24.56 -4.17 -19.14
C LEU A 96 25.60 -3.41 -19.95
N GLU A 97 26.86 -3.89 -19.96
CA GLU A 97 27.93 -3.31 -20.77
C GLU A 97 27.61 -3.30 -22.26
N ARG A 98 28.00 -2.24 -22.97
CA ARG A 98 27.72 -2.05 -24.40
C ARG A 98 28.22 -3.20 -25.29
N SER A 99 29.37 -3.77 -24.98
CA SER A 99 29.96 -4.94 -25.67
C SER A 99 29.06 -6.17 -25.52
N ALA A 100 28.64 -6.47 -24.30
CA ALA A 100 27.75 -7.58 -23.98
C ALA A 100 26.34 -7.36 -24.63
N ALA A 101 25.81 -6.15 -24.59
CA ALA A 101 24.54 -5.84 -25.25
C ALA A 101 24.58 -6.06 -26.77
N ARG A 102 25.71 -5.69 -27.44
CA ARG A 102 25.91 -5.96 -28.86
C ARG A 102 25.97 -7.45 -29.18
N GLN A 103 26.63 -8.23 -28.30
CA GLN A 103 26.69 -9.68 -28.49
C GLN A 103 25.32 -10.31 -28.38
N VAL A 104 24.51 -9.92 -27.38
CA VAL A 104 23.12 -10.39 -27.22
C VAL A 104 22.27 -10.04 -28.47
N CYS A 105 22.41 -8.82 -29.03
CA CYS A 105 21.74 -8.46 -30.28
C CYS A 105 22.16 -9.35 -31.45
N ALA A 106 23.43 -9.70 -31.55
CA ALA A 106 23.94 -10.60 -32.59
C ALA A 106 23.42 -12.04 -32.42
N ASP A 107 23.39 -12.55 -31.17
CA ASP A 107 22.83 -13.88 -30.87
C ASP A 107 21.34 -13.94 -31.19
N TYR A 108 20.59 -12.86 -30.86
CA TYR A 108 19.19 -12.74 -31.24
C TYR A 108 18.97 -12.78 -32.73
N LEU A 109 19.75 -12.00 -33.51
CA LEU A 109 19.64 -11.94 -34.95
C LEU A 109 20.01 -13.25 -35.67
N ARG A 110 20.85 -14.11 -35.05
CA ARG A 110 21.12 -15.45 -35.52
C ARG A 110 20.07 -16.48 -35.19
N GLY A 111 19.08 -16.12 -34.32
CA GLY A 111 18.06 -17.04 -33.83
C GLY A 111 18.58 -18.01 -32.75
N ASP A 112 19.70 -17.69 -32.10
CA ASP A 112 20.30 -18.54 -31.08
C ASP A 112 19.57 -18.51 -29.75
N LEU A 113 18.66 -17.53 -29.51
CA LEU A 113 17.98 -17.33 -28.26
C LEU A 113 16.57 -17.93 -28.25
N GLN A 114 16.19 -18.57 -27.13
CA GLN A 114 14.82 -18.99 -26.85
C GLN A 114 14.07 -17.94 -26.02
N PHE A 115 14.79 -17.19 -25.17
CA PHE A 115 14.22 -16.10 -24.39
C PHE A 115 15.13 -14.87 -24.48
N LEU A 116 14.51 -13.71 -24.71
CA LEU A 116 15.17 -12.42 -24.61
C LEU A 116 14.38 -11.55 -23.63
N PHE A 117 14.98 -11.27 -22.47
CA PHE A 117 14.44 -10.33 -21.50
C PHE A 117 14.91 -8.92 -21.81
N ILE A 118 13.98 -7.95 -21.80
CA ILE A 118 14.31 -6.54 -22.00
C ILE A 118 13.63 -5.67 -20.95
N ALA A 119 14.31 -4.59 -20.57
CA ALA A 119 13.68 -3.48 -19.86
C ALA A 119 12.91 -2.59 -20.85
N PRO A 120 11.74 -2.04 -20.48
CA PRO A 120 10.83 -1.34 -21.40
C PRO A 120 11.48 -0.10 -22.05
N GLU A 121 12.35 0.63 -21.33
CA GLU A 121 13.07 1.80 -21.84
C GLU A 121 13.98 1.46 -23.03
N ARG A 122 14.34 0.20 -23.22
CA ARG A 122 15.14 -0.23 -24.39
C ARG A 122 14.42 -0.03 -25.71
N LEU A 123 13.10 -0.06 -25.71
CA LEU A 123 12.29 0.18 -26.89
C LEU A 123 12.34 1.64 -27.38
N ARG A 124 12.77 2.59 -26.54
CA ARG A 124 13.04 3.98 -26.96
C ARG A 124 14.38 4.15 -27.67
N VAL A 125 15.26 3.17 -27.57
CA VAL A 125 16.58 3.26 -28.22
C VAL A 125 16.41 3.13 -29.75
N SER A 126 16.87 4.16 -30.48
CA SER A 126 16.75 4.21 -31.94
C SER A 126 17.32 2.94 -32.58
N GLY A 127 16.56 2.35 -33.50
CA GLY A 127 16.91 1.13 -34.21
C GLY A 127 16.69 -0.18 -33.44
N PHE A 128 16.48 -0.16 -32.13
CA PHE A 128 16.28 -1.37 -31.34
C PHE A 128 14.95 -2.08 -31.65
N PRO A 129 13.78 -1.41 -31.72
CA PRO A 129 12.54 -2.04 -32.18
C PRO A 129 12.63 -2.60 -33.62
N ALA A 130 13.28 -1.87 -34.52
CA ALA A 130 13.49 -2.33 -35.88
C ALA A 130 14.43 -3.57 -35.97
N MET A 131 15.38 -3.67 -35.07
CA MET A 131 16.25 -4.86 -34.92
C MET A 131 15.43 -6.06 -34.40
N LEU A 132 14.59 -5.87 -33.39
CA LEU A 132 13.72 -6.93 -32.88
C LEU A 132 12.74 -7.46 -33.92
N ALA A 133 12.20 -6.60 -34.78
CA ALA A 133 11.28 -6.96 -35.84
C ALA A 133 11.90 -7.82 -36.98
N LYS A 134 13.24 -7.98 -36.99
CA LYS A 134 13.91 -8.83 -38.00
C LYS A 134 13.78 -10.33 -37.74
N GLN A 135 13.39 -10.73 -36.58
CA GLN A 135 13.17 -12.13 -36.18
C GLN A 135 11.68 -12.37 -35.86
N LYS A 136 11.19 -13.55 -36.26
CA LYS A 136 9.83 -13.98 -35.82
C LYS A 136 9.83 -14.34 -34.34
N LEU A 137 9.03 -13.63 -33.56
CA LEU A 137 8.84 -13.93 -32.16
C LEU A 137 7.91 -15.12 -31.95
N ALA A 138 8.23 -16.00 -31.01
CA ALA A 138 7.35 -17.08 -30.57
C ALA A 138 6.13 -16.52 -29.82
N LEU A 139 6.36 -15.54 -28.94
CA LEU A 139 5.34 -14.78 -28.20
C LEU A 139 5.98 -13.51 -27.60
N VAL A 140 5.15 -12.57 -27.17
CA VAL A 140 5.55 -11.42 -26.34
C VAL A 140 4.89 -11.55 -24.98
N ALA A 141 5.71 -11.67 -23.93
CA ALA A 141 5.25 -11.67 -22.56
C ALA A 141 5.52 -10.30 -21.91
N ILE A 142 4.48 -9.71 -21.32
CA ILE A 142 4.59 -8.44 -20.59
C ILE A 142 4.37 -8.75 -19.13
N ASP A 143 5.47 -8.85 -18.39
CA ASP A 143 5.44 -9.12 -16.95
C ASP A 143 5.15 -7.84 -16.17
N GLU A 144 4.52 -7.99 -15.00
CA GLU A 144 4.01 -6.87 -14.18
C GLU A 144 3.19 -5.85 -15.00
N ALA A 145 2.29 -6.36 -15.85
CA ALA A 145 1.52 -5.54 -16.78
C ALA A 145 0.68 -4.43 -16.12
N HIS A 146 0.46 -4.49 -14.79
CA HIS A 146 -0.18 -3.39 -14.05
C HIS A 146 0.59 -2.07 -14.15
N CYS A 147 1.91 -2.12 -14.44
CA CYS A 147 2.73 -0.94 -14.69
C CYS A 147 2.31 -0.12 -15.92
N ILE A 148 1.54 -0.71 -16.85
CA ILE A 148 0.98 -0.01 -18.02
C ILE A 148 -0.08 1.01 -17.61
N SER A 149 -0.84 0.67 -16.59
CA SER A 149 -2.02 1.41 -16.19
C SER A 149 -1.69 2.55 -15.23
N GLN A 150 -2.12 3.75 -15.57
CA GLN A 150 -2.05 4.90 -14.66
C GLN A 150 -2.94 4.72 -13.41
N TRP A 151 -3.84 3.75 -13.43
CA TRP A 151 -4.70 3.34 -12.33
C TRP A 151 -4.06 2.25 -11.47
N GLY A 152 -2.92 1.70 -11.90
CA GLY A 152 -2.15 0.73 -11.14
C GLY A 152 -1.39 1.37 -9.97
N HIS A 153 -0.97 0.55 -9.03
CA HIS A 153 -0.22 0.99 -7.86
C HIS A 153 1.25 1.35 -8.17
N ASP A 154 1.83 0.80 -9.27
CA ASP A 154 3.20 1.06 -9.74
C ASP A 154 3.19 1.44 -11.23
N PHE A 155 2.62 2.61 -11.55
CA PHE A 155 2.58 3.10 -12.93
C PHE A 155 3.97 3.49 -13.42
N ARG A 156 4.31 3.04 -14.67
CA ARG A 156 5.57 3.36 -15.35
C ARG A 156 5.31 3.89 -16.76
N PRO A 157 5.71 5.14 -17.06
CA PRO A 157 5.48 5.74 -18.39
C PRO A 157 6.02 4.90 -19.54
N ASP A 158 7.20 4.27 -19.37
CA ASP A 158 7.81 3.41 -20.38
C ASP A 158 6.95 2.18 -20.74
N TYR A 159 6.23 1.64 -19.77
CA TYR A 159 5.28 0.55 -20.01
C TYR A 159 4.06 0.99 -20.82
N ARG A 160 3.60 2.21 -20.64
CA ARG A 160 2.45 2.73 -21.36
C ARG A 160 2.72 2.85 -22.85
N MET A 161 3.97 3.04 -23.25
CA MET A 161 4.37 3.13 -24.67
C MET A 161 4.39 1.76 -25.38
N LEU A 162 4.30 0.64 -24.68
CA LEU A 162 4.37 -0.71 -25.27
C LEU A 162 3.36 -0.90 -26.41
N GLY A 163 2.14 -0.39 -26.25
CA GLY A 163 1.10 -0.49 -27.28
C GLY A 163 1.50 0.13 -28.63
N GLN A 164 2.39 1.12 -28.65
CA GLN A 164 2.89 1.75 -29.87
C GLN A 164 3.90 0.87 -30.62
N TYR A 165 4.70 0.07 -29.90
CA TYR A 165 5.74 -0.78 -30.47
C TYR A 165 5.24 -2.18 -30.85
N LEU A 166 4.28 -2.72 -30.10
CA LEU A 166 3.77 -4.09 -30.28
C LEU A 166 3.35 -4.43 -31.71
N PRO A 167 2.60 -3.57 -32.45
CA PRO A 167 2.21 -3.89 -33.83
C PRO A 167 3.39 -4.17 -34.74
N GLY A 168 4.48 -3.37 -34.63
CA GLY A 168 5.70 -3.55 -35.40
C GLY A 168 6.57 -4.75 -35.00
N LEU A 169 6.49 -5.18 -33.75
CA LEU A 169 7.28 -6.29 -33.22
C LEU A 169 6.67 -7.67 -33.50
N ARG A 170 5.35 -7.74 -33.64
CA ARG A 170 4.64 -9.02 -33.72
C ARG A 170 4.64 -9.68 -35.08
N GLY A 171 4.95 -8.95 -36.13
CA GLY A 171 4.82 -9.41 -37.53
C GLY A 171 3.39 -9.23 -38.04
N ALA A 172 3.25 -9.12 -39.38
CA ALA A 172 1.97 -8.84 -40.05
C ALA A 172 1.20 -10.12 -40.43
N GLU A 173 1.89 -11.13 -40.96
CA GLU A 173 1.25 -12.33 -41.52
C GLU A 173 0.84 -13.37 -40.47
N ASP A 174 1.66 -13.56 -39.42
CA ASP A 174 1.39 -14.50 -38.30
C ASP A 174 1.83 -13.82 -37.03
N PRO A 175 1.01 -12.96 -36.44
CA PRO A 175 1.40 -12.10 -35.35
C PRO A 175 1.62 -12.90 -34.09
N ALA A 176 2.78 -12.69 -33.44
CA ALA A 176 3.10 -13.30 -32.15
C ALA A 176 2.03 -12.97 -31.11
N PRO A 177 1.53 -13.95 -30.34
CA PRO A 177 0.56 -13.70 -29.28
C PRO A 177 1.18 -12.84 -28.16
N VAL A 178 0.34 -12.01 -27.56
CA VAL A 178 0.72 -11.20 -26.39
C VAL A 178 0.09 -11.78 -25.14
N ILE A 179 0.92 -11.97 -24.12
CA ILE A 179 0.51 -12.41 -22.80
C ILE A 179 0.86 -11.31 -21.82
N ALA A 180 -0.15 -10.62 -21.29
CA ALA A 180 0.01 -9.65 -20.21
C ALA A 180 -0.20 -10.35 -18.87
N LEU A 181 0.83 -10.32 -17.99
CA LEU A 181 0.82 -11.01 -16.71
C LEU A 181 0.96 -10.00 -15.58
N THR A 182 0.18 -10.19 -14.53
CA THR A 182 0.33 -9.41 -13.28
C THR A 182 -0.19 -10.18 -12.08
N ALA A 183 0.27 -9.79 -10.89
CA ALA A 183 -0.27 -10.31 -9.64
C ALA A 183 -1.44 -9.47 -9.11
N THR A 184 -1.55 -8.22 -9.54
CA THR A 184 -2.41 -7.22 -8.89
C THR A 184 -3.03 -6.30 -9.94
N ALA A 185 -4.22 -6.63 -10.41
CA ALA A 185 -4.97 -5.76 -11.32
C ALA A 185 -6.45 -5.80 -10.99
N THR A 186 -7.00 -4.67 -10.56
CA THR A 186 -8.45 -4.47 -10.41
C THR A 186 -9.14 -4.47 -11.77
N PRO A 187 -10.47 -4.65 -11.85
CA PRO A 187 -11.19 -4.62 -13.13
C PRO A 187 -10.91 -3.37 -13.97
N ARG A 188 -10.74 -2.21 -13.33
CA ARG A 188 -10.37 -0.95 -14.01
C ARG A 188 -8.97 -1.01 -14.63
N VAL A 189 -7.99 -1.53 -13.86
CA VAL A 189 -6.61 -1.73 -14.32
C VAL A 189 -6.56 -2.74 -15.47
N GLN A 190 -7.31 -3.84 -15.36
CA GLN A 190 -7.43 -4.86 -16.41
C GLN A 190 -7.94 -4.26 -17.74
N ALA A 191 -9.00 -3.45 -17.68
CA ALA A 191 -9.56 -2.79 -18.84
C ALA A 191 -8.55 -1.82 -19.50
N ASP A 192 -7.83 -1.04 -18.69
CA ASP A 192 -6.81 -0.10 -19.19
C ASP A 192 -5.62 -0.84 -19.82
N ILE A 193 -5.12 -1.92 -19.22
CA ILE A 193 -4.06 -2.76 -19.80
C ILE A 193 -4.45 -3.21 -21.20
N LEU A 194 -5.64 -3.77 -21.36
CA LEU A 194 -6.12 -4.28 -22.65
C LEU A 194 -6.24 -3.18 -23.69
N ALA A 195 -6.78 -2.02 -23.30
CA ALA A 195 -6.92 -0.86 -24.17
C ALA A 195 -5.55 -0.31 -24.63
N GLN A 196 -4.59 -0.16 -23.68
CA GLN A 196 -3.26 0.37 -23.97
C GLN A 196 -2.43 -0.57 -24.86
N LEU A 197 -2.59 -1.89 -24.70
CA LEU A 197 -1.90 -2.88 -25.53
C LEU A 197 -2.61 -3.17 -26.88
N GLY A 198 -3.79 -2.58 -27.11
CA GLY A 198 -4.57 -2.83 -28.32
C GLY A 198 -4.97 -4.30 -28.48
N MET A 199 -5.25 -5.01 -27.38
CA MET A 199 -5.60 -6.43 -27.41
C MET A 199 -7.06 -6.61 -27.78
N ILE A 200 -7.30 -7.22 -28.94
CA ILE A 200 -8.64 -7.50 -29.46
C ILE A 200 -9.04 -8.92 -29.05
N ASP A 201 -10.23 -9.09 -28.47
CA ASP A 201 -10.80 -10.36 -28.01
C ASP A 201 -9.83 -11.20 -27.13
N PRO A 202 -9.24 -10.61 -26.07
CA PRO A 202 -8.32 -11.33 -25.20
C PRO A 202 -9.07 -12.29 -24.28
N LEU A 203 -8.49 -13.46 -24.05
CA LEU A 203 -8.94 -14.33 -22.98
C LEU A 203 -8.42 -13.79 -21.62
N LYS A 204 -9.31 -13.71 -20.63
CA LYS A 204 -9.00 -13.22 -19.29
C LYS A 204 -9.00 -14.39 -18.32
N PHE A 205 -7.87 -14.60 -17.66
CA PHE A 205 -7.72 -15.57 -16.59
C PHE A 205 -7.48 -14.84 -15.28
N ILE A 206 -8.51 -14.77 -14.43
CA ILE A 206 -8.50 -14.05 -13.16
C ILE A 206 -8.82 -15.08 -12.08
N HIS A 207 -7.78 -15.67 -11.50
CA HIS A 207 -7.95 -16.82 -10.61
C HIS A 207 -6.86 -16.91 -9.53
N GLY A 208 -7.20 -17.64 -8.46
CA GLY A 208 -6.23 -18.08 -7.47
C GLY A 208 -5.86 -17.03 -6.45
N PHE A 209 -6.64 -15.96 -6.30
CA PHE A 209 -6.39 -14.94 -5.31
C PHE A 209 -6.57 -15.44 -3.88
N ARG A 210 -7.39 -16.46 -3.68
CA ARG A 210 -7.59 -17.03 -2.35
C ARG A 210 -6.36 -17.81 -1.89
N ARG A 211 -5.86 -17.44 -0.73
CA ARG A 211 -4.77 -18.12 -0.04
C ARG A 211 -5.35 -18.81 1.20
N SER A 212 -5.59 -20.11 1.10
CA SER A 212 -6.21 -20.89 2.18
C SER A 212 -5.31 -21.12 3.38
N ASN A 213 -4.01 -20.87 3.24
CA ASN A 213 -3.00 -21.02 4.27
C ASN A 213 -2.55 -19.67 4.89
N LEU A 214 -3.19 -18.56 4.53
CA LEU A 214 -2.80 -17.23 4.96
C LEU A 214 -3.89 -16.59 5.82
N ALA A 215 -3.71 -16.57 7.13
CA ALA A 215 -4.59 -15.89 8.06
C ALA A 215 -4.28 -14.38 8.09
N ILE A 216 -5.29 -13.55 7.96
CA ILE A 216 -5.17 -12.09 8.01
C ILE A 216 -5.83 -11.58 9.28
N GLU A 217 -5.11 -10.78 10.04
CA GLU A 217 -5.59 -10.15 11.26
C GLU A 217 -5.38 -8.64 11.19
N VAL A 218 -6.44 -7.86 11.41
CA VAL A 218 -6.43 -6.40 11.38
C VAL A 218 -6.63 -5.88 12.80
N VAL A 219 -5.68 -5.08 13.29
CA VAL A 219 -5.63 -4.67 14.69
C VAL A 219 -5.40 -3.16 14.81
N GLU A 220 -6.24 -2.50 15.59
CA GLU A 220 -6.01 -1.11 15.94
C GLU A 220 -4.96 -1.00 17.05
N VAL A 221 -3.84 -0.35 16.73
CA VAL A 221 -2.67 -0.21 17.62
C VAL A 221 -2.10 1.19 17.52
N SER A 222 -1.93 1.85 18.65
CA SER A 222 -1.26 3.15 18.70
C SER A 222 0.19 3.04 18.23
N ILE A 223 0.67 4.03 17.47
CA ILE A 223 2.02 4.01 16.88
C ILE A 223 3.12 3.67 17.91
N PRO A 224 3.13 4.25 19.15
CA PRO A 224 4.15 3.92 20.14
C PRO A 224 4.15 2.47 20.63
N ALA A 225 3.02 1.78 20.61
CA ALA A 225 2.90 0.41 21.10
C ALA A 225 3.36 -0.65 20.10
N ARG A 226 3.39 -0.32 18.79
CA ARG A 226 3.64 -1.29 17.71
C ARG A 226 4.98 -2.00 17.85
N ALA A 227 6.05 -1.29 18.13
CA ALA A 227 7.38 -1.86 18.23
C ALA A 227 7.44 -2.95 19.33
N GLY A 228 6.91 -2.67 20.52
CA GLY A 228 6.83 -3.64 21.61
C GLY A 228 6.00 -4.88 21.27
N ILE A 229 4.85 -4.69 20.59
CA ILE A 229 4.00 -5.80 20.14
C ILE A 229 4.71 -6.65 19.09
N ILE A 230 5.35 -6.04 18.09
CA ILE A 230 6.10 -6.74 17.06
C ILE A 230 7.25 -7.56 17.67
N CYS A 231 7.99 -6.98 18.62
CA CYS A 231 9.06 -7.69 19.31
C CYS A 231 8.56 -8.91 20.10
N ARG A 232 7.43 -8.79 20.79
CA ARG A 232 6.81 -9.92 21.50
C ARG A 232 6.27 -10.97 20.54
N LEU A 233 5.59 -10.55 19.48
CA LEU A 233 5.05 -11.45 18.46
C LEU A 233 6.15 -12.29 17.82
N LEU A 234 7.26 -11.67 17.45
CA LEU A 234 8.40 -12.34 16.81
C LEU A 234 9.37 -13.01 17.81
N ALA A 235 9.13 -12.93 19.10
CA ALA A 235 9.86 -13.73 20.10
C ALA A 235 9.60 -15.24 19.91
N ASP A 236 8.40 -15.61 19.43
CA ASP A 236 8.04 -16.98 19.10
C ASP A 236 8.76 -17.43 17.81
N PRO A 237 9.65 -18.46 17.87
CA PRO A 237 10.35 -18.98 16.70
C PRO A 237 9.43 -19.51 15.59
N ALA A 238 8.26 -20.02 15.94
CA ALA A 238 7.30 -20.56 14.98
C ALA A 238 6.74 -19.48 14.02
N ARG A 239 6.86 -18.20 14.39
CA ARG A 239 6.41 -17.06 13.59
C ARG A 239 7.50 -16.47 12.71
N ARG A 240 8.66 -17.10 12.63
CA ARG A 240 9.81 -16.69 11.82
C ARG A 240 10.09 -17.69 10.70
N PRO A 241 10.67 -17.29 9.57
CA PRO A 241 11.10 -15.95 9.17
C PRO A 241 9.96 -14.95 8.97
N ALA A 242 10.24 -13.65 9.21
CA ALA A 242 9.24 -12.59 9.14
C ALA A 242 9.68 -11.40 8.28
N ILE A 243 8.71 -10.70 7.67
CA ILE A 243 8.89 -9.37 7.06
C ILE A 243 8.02 -8.39 7.80
N VAL A 244 8.59 -7.24 8.19
CA VAL A 244 7.86 -6.14 8.81
C VAL A 244 7.92 -4.93 7.90
N TYR A 245 6.78 -4.51 7.36
CA TYR A 245 6.67 -3.31 6.53
C TYR A 245 6.47 -2.08 7.39
N ALA A 246 7.42 -1.15 7.30
CA ALA A 246 7.42 0.14 7.98
C ALA A 246 7.02 1.26 7.00
N THR A 247 6.36 2.30 7.50
CA THR A 247 5.88 3.42 6.69
C THR A 247 6.97 4.41 6.28
N SER A 248 8.16 4.35 6.94
CA SER A 248 9.29 5.23 6.64
C SER A 248 10.63 4.55 6.83
N ARG A 249 11.69 5.10 6.18
CA ARG A 249 13.08 4.65 6.34
C ARG A 249 13.49 4.68 7.82
N LYS A 250 13.27 5.80 8.50
CA LYS A 250 13.59 5.98 9.92
C LYS A 250 12.89 4.95 10.82
N GLN A 251 11.62 4.67 10.56
CA GLN A 251 10.89 3.64 11.30
C GLN A 251 11.46 2.25 11.04
N SER A 252 11.86 1.93 9.80
CA SER A 252 12.46 0.63 9.48
C SER A 252 13.79 0.43 10.20
N GLU A 253 14.65 1.45 10.25
CA GLU A 253 15.92 1.42 10.97
C GLU A 253 15.72 1.27 12.49
N SER A 254 14.85 2.09 13.07
CA SER A 254 14.58 2.08 14.51
C SER A 254 14.02 0.74 14.98
N LEU A 255 13.04 0.20 14.26
CA LEU A 255 12.41 -1.08 14.60
C LEU A 255 13.37 -2.26 14.35
N ALA A 256 14.18 -2.22 13.29
CA ALA A 256 15.21 -3.23 13.05
C ALA A 256 16.27 -3.25 14.16
N ALA A 257 16.69 -2.07 14.66
CA ALA A 257 17.62 -1.95 15.76
C ALA A 257 17.03 -2.55 17.07
N GLU A 258 15.73 -2.32 17.34
CA GLU A 258 15.06 -2.89 18.50
C GLU A 258 14.93 -4.42 18.37
N LEU A 259 14.53 -4.93 17.20
CA LEU A 259 14.44 -6.37 16.95
C LEU A 259 15.79 -7.07 16.99
N SER A 260 16.88 -6.45 16.45
CA SER A 260 18.20 -7.03 16.37
C SER A 260 18.84 -7.30 17.75
N SER A 261 18.33 -6.66 18.81
CA SER A 261 18.72 -6.96 20.19
C SER A 261 18.20 -8.32 20.70
N ARG A 262 17.29 -8.96 19.95
CA ARG A 262 16.58 -10.18 20.39
C ARG A 262 16.69 -11.33 19.38
N ILE A 263 16.66 -11.02 18.10
CA ILE A 263 16.68 -11.97 16.99
C ILE A 263 17.52 -11.42 15.83
N PRO A 264 18.12 -12.26 14.97
CA PRO A 264 18.80 -11.80 13.77
C PRO A 264 17.86 -11.00 12.86
N ALA A 265 18.00 -9.67 12.84
CA ALA A 265 17.16 -8.77 12.06
C ALA A 265 17.96 -7.63 11.43
N ALA A 266 17.50 -7.12 10.30
CA ALA A 266 18.11 -5.99 9.60
C ALA A 266 17.06 -5.07 8.95
N ALA A 267 17.41 -3.79 8.77
CA ALA A 267 16.62 -2.83 8.01
C ALA A 267 16.89 -2.98 6.50
N TYR A 268 15.85 -2.70 5.68
CA TYR A 268 15.95 -2.64 4.23
C TYR A 268 15.10 -1.51 3.64
N HIS A 269 15.73 -0.57 2.95
CA HIS A 269 15.03 0.53 2.27
C HIS A 269 15.89 1.12 1.14
N ALA A 270 15.28 1.89 0.25
CA ALA A 270 15.93 2.47 -0.93
C ALA A 270 17.08 3.46 -0.59
N GLY A 271 17.15 3.96 0.63
CA GLY A 271 18.23 4.85 1.09
C GLY A 271 19.53 4.13 1.47
N LEU A 272 19.52 2.79 1.56
CA LEU A 272 20.74 2.00 1.75
C LEU A 272 21.52 1.90 0.44
N ASP A 273 22.86 1.78 0.54
CA ASP A 273 23.70 1.49 -0.62
C ASP A 273 23.38 0.10 -1.23
N ALA A 274 23.77 -0.10 -2.49
CA ALA A 274 23.43 -1.31 -3.23
C ALA A 274 24.03 -2.57 -2.57
N ASP A 275 25.28 -2.50 -2.09
CA ASP A 275 25.99 -3.64 -1.49
C ASP A 275 25.32 -4.06 -0.17
N THR A 276 24.90 -3.10 0.64
CA THR A 276 24.15 -3.38 1.87
C THR A 276 22.79 -4.01 1.57
N ARG A 277 22.06 -3.51 0.57
CA ARG A 277 20.79 -4.11 0.15
C ARG A 277 20.98 -5.56 -0.31
N ASP A 278 21.96 -5.81 -1.13
CA ASP A 278 22.28 -7.16 -1.62
C ASP A 278 22.68 -8.11 -0.49
N ARG A 279 23.48 -7.61 0.47
CA ARG A 279 23.89 -8.38 1.64
C ARG A 279 22.70 -8.77 2.51
N VAL A 280 21.82 -7.82 2.85
CA VAL A 280 20.62 -8.09 3.66
C VAL A 280 19.69 -9.08 2.95
N GLN A 281 19.48 -8.90 1.65
CA GLN A 281 18.64 -9.80 0.87
C GLN A 281 19.19 -11.22 0.84
N ARG A 282 20.50 -11.39 0.59
CA ARG A 282 21.15 -12.72 0.58
C ARG A 282 21.12 -13.36 1.96
N ALA A 283 21.42 -12.62 3.02
CA ALA A 283 21.39 -13.14 4.39
C ALA A 283 19.97 -13.60 4.80
N PHE A 284 18.94 -12.84 4.42
CA PHE A 284 17.56 -13.26 4.66
C PHE A 284 17.20 -14.51 3.84
N GLN A 285 17.62 -14.58 2.58
CA GLN A 285 17.38 -15.74 1.71
C GLN A 285 18.05 -16.99 2.27
N ALA A 286 19.30 -16.87 2.73
CA ALA A 286 20.07 -17.95 3.35
C ALA A 286 19.52 -18.40 4.72
N GLY A 287 18.69 -17.57 5.37
CA GLY A 287 18.18 -17.86 6.72
C GLY A 287 19.11 -17.38 7.85
N GLU A 288 20.13 -16.60 7.53
CA GLU A 288 21.00 -15.94 8.52
C GLU A 288 20.27 -14.80 9.25
N LEU A 289 19.30 -14.17 8.57
CA LEU A 289 18.35 -13.25 9.18
C LEU A 289 16.99 -13.93 9.31
N GLU A 290 16.40 -13.77 10.49
CA GLU A 290 15.07 -14.28 10.83
C GLU A 290 13.96 -13.25 10.62
N ALA A 291 14.33 -11.95 10.59
CA ALA A 291 13.40 -10.86 10.27
C ALA A 291 14.07 -9.79 9.40
N VAL A 292 13.29 -9.19 8.49
CA VAL A 292 13.66 -7.97 7.79
C VAL A 292 12.59 -6.92 8.06
N VAL A 293 13.04 -5.74 8.52
CA VAL A 293 12.17 -4.57 8.66
C VAL A 293 12.40 -3.66 7.47
N ALA A 294 11.38 -3.48 6.66
CA ALA A 294 11.56 -2.85 5.36
C ALA A 294 10.50 -1.81 5.04
N THR A 295 10.85 -0.87 4.14
CA THR A 295 9.85 -0.14 3.38
C THR A 295 9.40 -0.99 2.18
N ILE A 296 8.44 -0.48 1.38
CA ILE A 296 7.98 -1.13 0.14
C ILE A 296 9.11 -1.49 -0.85
N ALA A 297 10.32 -0.93 -0.66
CA ALA A 297 11.50 -1.24 -1.45
C ALA A 297 11.96 -2.71 -1.32
N PHE A 298 11.61 -3.39 -0.21
CA PHE A 298 11.84 -4.82 -0.03
C PHE A 298 10.64 -5.59 -0.55
N GLY A 299 10.58 -5.73 -1.85
CA GLY A 299 9.37 -6.24 -2.46
C GLY A 299 9.66 -7.17 -3.61
N MET A 300 9.80 -6.64 -4.80
CA MET A 300 9.93 -7.41 -6.02
C MET A 300 11.26 -8.20 -6.03
N GLY A 301 11.21 -9.49 -6.41
CA GLY A 301 12.39 -10.36 -6.45
C GLY A 301 12.68 -11.20 -5.21
N ILE A 302 11.86 -11.11 -4.14
CA ILE A 302 12.04 -11.98 -2.96
C ILE A 302 11.26 -13.26 -3.17
N ASP A 303 11.99 -14.38 -3.27
CA ASP A 303 11.43 -15.72 -3.51
C ASP A 303 11.77 -16.70 -2.38
N LYS A 304 11.64 -16.25 -1.11
CA LYS A 304 11.76 -17.11 0.07
C LYS A 304 10.43 -17.76 0.35
N ALA A 305 10.34 -19.09 0.21
CA ALA A 305 9.08 -19.81 0.28
C ALA A 305 8.51 -19.92 1.70
N ASN A 306 9.37 -20.00 2.71
CA ASN A 306 9.01 -20.35 4.09
C ASN A 306 8.80 -19.14 5.02
N ILE A 307 8.42 -17.96 4.51
CA ILE A 307 8.07 -16.81 5.36
C ILE A 307 6.79 -17.14 6.13
N ARG A 308 6.86 -17.07 7.46
CA ARG A 308 5.71 -17.38 8.35
C ARG A 308 4.87 -16.18 8.68
N THR A 309 5.49 -15.00 8.77
CA THR A 309 4.77 -13.80 9.22
C THR A 309 5.09 -12.61 8.33
N VAL A 310 4.04 -11.85 7.97
CA VAL A 310 4.17 -10.51 7.39
C VAL A 310 3.40 -9.53 8.27
N ILE A 311 4.06 -8.46 8.71
CA ILE A 311 3.48 -7.43 9.57
C ILE A 311 3.54 -6.09 8.87
N HIS A 312 2.42 -5.39 8.83
CA HIS A 312 2.37 -3.98 8.44
C HIS A 312 2.31 -3.13 9.72
N ALA A 313 3.38 -2.41 10.00
CA ALA A 313 3.49 -1.51 11.15
C ALA A 313 2.79 -0.15 10.90
N GLY A 314 1.87 -0.09 9.96
CA GLY A 314 1.05 1.04 9.57
C GLY A 314 0.24 0.72 8.32
N LEU A 315 -0.68 1.61 7.93
CA LEU A 315 -1.52 1.40 6.75
C LEU A 315 -0.69 1.34 5.47
N PRO A 316 -0.92 0.37 4.58
CA PRO A 316 -0.37 0.37 3.23
C PRO A 316 -1.05 1.45 2.38
N ALA A 317 -0.40 1.86 1.29
CA ALA A 317 -0.96 2.90 0.41
C ALA A 317 -2.15 2.41 -0.43
N THR A 318 -2.20 1.12 -0.75
CA THR A 318 -3.25 0.49 -1.57
C THR A 318 -3.49 -0.96 -1.16
N LEU A 319 -4.68 -1.49 -1.44
CA LEU A 319 -4.98 -2.91 -1.22
C LEU A 319 -4.19 -3.84 -2.14
N GLU A 320 -3.86 -3.38 -3.35
CA GLU A 320 -3.02 -4.12 -4.30
C GLU A 320 -1.61 -4.31 -3.74
N GLY A 321 -0.99 -3.25 -3.22
CA GLY A 321 0.31 -3.30 -2.54
C GLY A 321 0.25 -4.22 -1.32
N PHE A 322 -0.76 -4.03 -0.47
CA PHE A 322 -0.99 -4.89 0.69
C PHE A 322 -1.05 -6.37 0.31
N TYR A 323 -1.89 -6.71 -0.69
CA TYR A 323 -2.03 -8.09 -1.16
C TYR A 323 -0.72 -8.66 -1.71
N GLN A 324 0.05 -7.87 -2.45
CA GLN A 324 1.36 -8.27 -2.98
C GLN A 324 2.37 -8.54 -1.86
N GLU A 325 2.34 -7.73 -0.81
CA GLU A 325 3.23 -7.82 0.35
C GLU A 325 2.90 -9.01 1.23
N ILE A 326 1.63 -9.21 1.60
CA ILE A 326 1.19 -10.39 2.37
C ILE A 326 1.35 -11.69 1.57
N GLY A 327 1.25 -11.63 0.25
CA GLY A 327 1.44 -12.76 -0.67
C GLY A 327 2.85 -13.39 -0.63
N ARG A 328 3.79 -12.78 0.09
CA ARG A 328 5.14 -13.33 0.33
C ARG A 328 5.14 -14.44 1.36
N ALA A 329 4.20 -14.42 2.30
CA ALA A 329 4.08 -15.44 3.34
C ALA A 329 3.53 -16.78 2.78
N GLY A 330 4.01 -17.89 3.31
CA GLY A 330 3.46 -19.22 3.07
C GLY A 330 3.45 -19.68 1.62
N ARG A 331 4.45 -19.36 0.82
CA ARG A 331 4.53 -19.85 -0.57
C ARG A 331 4.77 -21.36 -0.68
N ASP A 332 5.27 -21.95 0.38
CA ASP A 332 5.43 -23.39 0.54
C ASP A 332 4.13 -24.11 0.89
N GLY A 333 3.02 -23.39 1.08
CA GLY A 333 1.72 -23.93 1.45
C GLY A 333 1.51 -24.10 2.96
N ALA A 334 2.56 -23.91 3.79
CA ALA A 334 2.41 -23.98 5.23
C ALA A 334 1.63 -22.78 5.79
N GLU A 335 0.95 -23.01 6.90
CA GLU A 335 0.21 -21.96 7.60
C GLU A 335 1.09 -20.73 7.89
N SER A 336 0.54 -19.56 7.61
CA SER A 336 1.22 -18.29 7.77
C SER A 336 0.22 -17.22 8.18
N ARG A 337 0.71 -16.20 8.88
CA ARG A 337 -0.15 -15.13 9.38
C ARG A 337 0.32 -13.76 8.91
N THR A 338 -0.64 -12.87 8.72
CA THR A 338 -0.35 -11.47 8.43
C THR A 338 -1.10 -10.56 9.38
N TYR A 339 -0.43 -9.50 9.80
CA TYR A 339 -0.96 -8.54 10.75
C TYR A 339 -0.93 -7.15 10.11
N LEU A 340 -2.08 -6.49 10.06
CA LEU A 340 -2.21 -5.10 9.66
C LEU A 340 -2.48 -4.26 10.91
N MET A 341 -1.47 -3.55 11.37
CA MET A 341 -1.59 -2.62 12.50
C MET A 341 -1.96 -1.24 11.97
N HIS A 342 -3.03 -0.66 12.49
CA HIS A 342 -3.48 0.66 12.07
C HIS A 342 -3.88 1.52 13.26
N SER A 343 -4.00 2.82 13.03
CA SER A 343 -4.58 3.79 13.95
C SER A 343 -5.05 5.02 13.18
N TYR A 344 -5.89 5.82 13.77
CA TYR A 344 -6.31 7.10 13.17
C TYR A 344 -5.13 8.02 12.79
N ALA A 345 -4.02 7.95 13.53
CA ALA A 345 -2.83 8.74 13.22
C ALA A 345 -2.15 8.34 11.90
N ASP A 346 -2.33 7.12 11.42
CA ASP A 346 -1.80 6.68 10.12
C ASP A 346 -2.46 7.41 8.96
N GLN A 347 -3.75 7.72 9.06
CA GLN A 347 -4.46 8.49 8.03
C GLN A 347 -3.80 9.83 7.79
N ARG A 348 -3.46 10.57 8.86
CA ARG A 348 -2.75 11.86 8.76
C ARG A 348 -1.37 11.73 8.10
N THR A 349 -0.68 10.63 8.37
CA THR A 349 0.61 10.34 7.74
C THR A 349 0.43 10.10 6.24
N HIS A 350 -0.61 9.39 5.84
CA HIS A 350 -0.94 9.17 4.43
C HIS A 350 -1.35 10.45 3.72
N ASP A 351 -2.20 11.28 4.34
CA ASP A 351 -2.59 12.59 3.79
C ASP A 351 -1.36 13.46 3.53
N PHE A 352 -0.40 13.46 4.46
CA PHE A 352 0.86 14.17 4.28
C PHE A 352 1.64 13.64 3.06
N PHE A 353 1.81 12.33 2.91
CA PHE A 353 2.51 11.75 1.77
C PHE A 353 1.75 11.95 0.46
N LEU A 354 0.43 11.81 0.48
CA LEU A 354 -0.41 12.03 -0.70
C LEU A 354 -0.30 13.46 -1.21
N ASN A 355 -0.40 14.45 -0.31
CA ASN A 355 -0.26 15.86 -0.67
C ASN A 355 1.14 16.22 -1.16
N ARG A 356 2.18 15.56 -0.65
CA ARG A 356 3.56 15.71 -1.13
C ARG A 356 3.74 15.11 -2.53
N ASP A 357 3.22 13.90 -2.74
CA ASP A 357 3.39 13.17 -4.01
C ASP A 357 2.42 13.64 -5.10
N TYR A 358 1.31 14.27 -4.72
CA TYR A 358 0.32 14.89 -5.60
C TYR A 358 0.06 16.35 -5.18
N PRO A 359 0.98 17.27 -5.54
CA PRO A 359 0.84 18.69 -5.19
C PRO A 359 -0.47 19.29 -5.72
N PRO A 360 -1.00 20.36 -5.12
CA PRO A 360 -2.15 21.09 -5.66
C PRO A 360 -1.97 21.47 -7.14
N VAL A 361 -3.04 21.42 -7.91
CA VAL A 361 -3.03 21.74 -9.37
C VAL A 361 -2.43 23.12 -9.64
N GLU A 362 -2.59 24.06 -8.70
CA GLU A 362 -2.04 25.41 -8.75
C GLU A 362 -0.50 25.43 -8.82
N HIS A 363 0.17 24.49 -8.13
CA HIS A 363 1.63 24.35 -8.19
C HIS A 363 2.08 23.86 -9.55
N LEU A 364 1.39 22.87 -10.10
CA LEU A 364 1.67 22.41 -11.46
C LEU A 364 1.41 23.53 -12.51
N LYS A 365 0.36 24.33 -12.34
CA LYS A 365 0.07 25.47 -13.22
C LYS A 365 1.20 26.52 -13.17
N LYS A 366 1.76 26.82 -11.98
CA LYS A 366 2.90 27.73 -11.84
C LYS A 366 4.10 27.23 -12.64
N VAL A 367 4.47 25.96 -12.46
CA VAL A 367 5.57 25.35 -13.20
C VAL A 367 5.28 25.35 -14.69
N TYR A 368 4.09 24.90 -15.10
CA TYR A 368 3.69 24.86 -16.53
C TYR A 368 3.73 26.23 -17.20
N SER A 369 3.30 27.30 -16.53
CA SER A 369 3.33 28.66 -17.06
C SER A 369 4.75 29.23 -17.24
N ALA A 370 5.74 28.68 -16.52
CA ALA A 370 7.15 29.02 -16.67
C ALA A 370 7.85 28.25 -17.81
N LEU A 371 7.20 27.20 -18.36
CA LEU A 371 7.71 26.42 -19.50
C LEU A 371 7.40 27.16 -20.81
N GLY A 372 8.32 27.08 -21.75
CA GLY A 372 8.18 27.57 -23.13
C GLY A 372 8.40 26.46 -24.16
N GLU A 373 8.31 26.83 -25.43
CA GLU A 373 8.67 25.93 -26.53
C GLU A 373 10.18 25.76 -26.66
N GLU A 374 10.96 26.74 -26.19
CA GLU A 374 12.42 26.68 -26.18
C GLU A 374 12.91 25.85 -24.99
N PRO A 375 13.87 24.93 -25.20
CA PRO A 375 14.46 24.12 -24.12
C PRO A 375 15.18 25.00 -23.09
N ARG A 376 14.86 24.83 -21.82
CA ARG A 376 15.52 25.52 -20.68
C ARG A 376 16.02 24.51 -19.66
N PRO A 377 17.20 24.76 -19.01
CA PRO A 377 17.69 23.90 -17.95
C PRO A 377 16.70 23.82 -16.77
N VAL A 378 16.45 22.63 -16.26
CA VAL A 378 15.55 22.40 -15.10
C VAL A 378 16.03 23.17 -13.88
N GLU A 379 17.34 23.20 -13.62
CA GLU A 379 17.94 23.93 -12.49
C GLU A 379 17.68 25.45 -12.56
N GLU A 380 17.70 26.02 -13.75
CA GLU A 380 17.42 27.46 -13.94
C GLU A 380 15.95 27.77 -13.58
N LEU A 381 15.02 26.94 -14.05
CA LEU A 381 13.60 27.08 -13.77
C LEU A 381 13.29 26.87 -12.28
N ARG A 382 13.96 25.88 -11.67
CA ARG A 382 13.86 25.59 -10.25
C ARG A 382 14.33 26.77 -9.41
N ALA A 383 15.50 27.34 -9.71
CA ALA A 383 16.07 28.49 -9.02
C ALA A 383 15.23 29.78 -9.19
N ALA A 384 14.52 29.90 -10.32
CA ALA A 384 13.65 31.04 -10.60
C ALA A 384 12.24 30.88 -9.99
N SER A 385 11.90 29.71 -9.44
CA SER A 385 10.60 29.45 -8.83
C SER A 385 10.58 29.86 -7.35
N ASP A 386 9.43 30.35 -6.88
CA ASP A 386 9.17 30.61 -5.45
C ASP A 386 8.79 29.36 -4.66
N MET A 387 9.04 28.16 -5.22
CA MET A 387 8.65 26.89 -4.65
C MET A 387 9.84 26.21 -3.96
N ALA A 388 9.55 25.39 -2.94
CA ALA A 388 10.57 24.50 -2.38
C ALA A 388 11.06 23.51 -3.47
N GLU A 389 12.34 23.16 -3.45
CA GLU A 389 12.97 22.30 -4.46
C GLU A 389 12.22 20.99 -4.66
N GLU A 390 11.88 20.28 -3.56
CA GLU A 390 11.14 19.01 -3.61
C GLU A 390 9.74 19.19 -4.25
N GLU A 391 9.08 20.30 -3.98
CA GLU A 391 7.76 20.61 -4.49
C GLU A 391 7.79 20.94 -5.99
N PHE A 392 8.79 21.72 -6.43
CA PHE A 392 9.02 21.99 -7.85
C PHE A 392 9.30 20.70 -8.62
N ASP A 393 10.20 19.85 -8.11
CA ASP A 393 10.57 18.59 -8.75
C ASP A 393 9.37 17.66 -8.86
N LYS A 394 8.53 17.57 -7.84
CA LYS A 394 7.30 16.77 -7.88
C LYS A 394 6.27 17.34 -8.85
N ALA A 395 6.11 18.67 -8.91
CA ALA A 395 5.21 19.28 -9.88
C ALA A 395 5.69 19.06 -11.33
N LEU A 396 6.99 19.16 -11.59
CA LEU A 396 7.58 18.89 -12.90
C LEU A 396 7.44 17.41 -13.29
N GLU A 397 7.71 16.46 -12.37
CA GLU A 397 7.51 15.03 -12.57
C GLU A 397 6.05 14.73 -12.98
N LYS A 398 5.08 15.32 -12.30
CA LYS A 398 3.67 15.14 -12.64
C LYS A 398 3.29 15.77 -13.97
N LEU A 399 3.83 16.93 -14.29
CA LEU A 399 3.64 17.54 -15.62
C LEU A 399 4.18 16.64 -16.73
N GLU A 400 5.36 16.04 -16.56
CA GLU A 400 5.93 15.10 -17.53
C GLU A 400 5.04 13.87 -17.70
N ILE A 401 4.62 13.22 -16.60
CA ILE A 401 3.75 12.04 -16.61
C ILE A 401 2.44 12.32 -17.34
N HIS A 402 1.87 13.51 -17.16
CA HIS A 402 0.60 13.91 -17.75
C HIS A 402 0.71 14.63 -19.10
N GLY A 403 1.93 14.73 -19.65
CA GLY A 403 2.20 15.32 -20.96
C GLY A 403 2.20 16.85 -20.98
N GLY A 404 2.22 17.51 -19.81
CA GLY A 404 2.35 18.97 -19.68
C GLY A 404 3.79 19.48 -19.81
N ALA A 405 4.78 18.62 -19.62
CA ALA A 405 6.19 18.92 -19.80
C ALA A 405 6.88 17.81 -20.60
N ARG A 406 8.00 18.13 -21.21
CA ARG A 406 8.92 17.18 -21.86
C ARG A 406 10.32 17.47 -21.36
N VAL A 407 10.89 16.52 -20.63
CA VAL A 407 12.26 16.60 -20.12
C VAL A 407 13.16 15.76 -21.03
N ASP A 408 14.28 16.31 -21.48
CA ASP A 408 15.26 15.58 -22.29
C ASP A 408 16.38 14.98 -21.44
N PHE A 409 17.21 14.14 -22.06
CA PHE A 409 18.36 13.52 -21.39
C PHE A 409 19.46 14.51 -20.97
N GLY A 410 19.44 15.75 -21.49
CA GLY A 410 20.37 16.82 -21.15
C GLY A 410 19.92 17.63 -19.92
N GLY A 411 18.77 17.27 -19.33
CA GLY A 411 18.19 18.01 -18.19
C GLY A 411 17.56 19.34 -18.61
N THR A 412 17.14 19.48 -19.89
CA THR A 412 16.34 20.61 -20.33
C THR A 412 14.87 20.24 -20.45
N VAL A 413 13.98 21.20 -20.27
CA VAL A 413 12.53 21.00 -20.30
C VAL A 413 11.85 21.98 -21.25
N THR A 414 10.83 21.48 -21.95
CA THR A 414 9.93 22.28 -22.80
C THR A 414 8.48 22.07 -22.40
N SER A 415 7.60 22.99 -22.79
CA SER A 415 6.16 22.84 -22.58
C SER A 415 5.61 21.65 -23.39
N GLY A 416 4.68 20.92 -22.78
CA GLY A 416 3.92 19.86 -23.41
C GLY A 416 2.49 20.29 -23.79
N ALA A 417 1.57 19.32 -23.87
CA ALA A 417 0.19 19.56 -24.24
C ALA A 417 -0.61 20.29 -23.14
N PRO A 418 -1.55 21.19 -23.49
CA PRO A 418 -2.32 22.00 -22.52
C PRO A 418 -3.39 21.22 -21.75
N GLY A 419 -3.67 19.97 -22.10
CA GLY A 419 -4.75 19.16 -21.49
C GLY A 419 -4.36 18.34 -20.24
N TRP A 420 -3.17 18.47 -19.73
CA TRP A 420 -2.60 17.68 -18.63
C TRP A 420 -3.39 17.73 -17.32
N GLN A 421 -4.10 18.84 -17.04
CA GLN A 421 -4.82 19.03 -15.77
C GLN A 421 -5.89 17.97 -15.56
N LYS A 422 -6.64 17.62 -16.61
CA LYS A 422 -7.71 16.62 -16.52
C LYS A 422 -7.19 15.26 -16.09
N THR A 423 -6.13 14.78 -16.72
CA THR A 423 -5.54 13.48 -16.43
C THR A 423 -4.88 13.47 -15.04
N TYR A 424 -4.23 14.56 -14.65
CA TYR A 424 -3.65 14.73 -13.31
C TYR A 424 -4.72 14.68 -12.21
N THR A 425 -5.78 15.49 -12.32
CA THR A 425 -6.84 15.56 -11.31
C THR A 425 -7.52 14.20 -11.13
N VAL A 426 -7.80 13.51 -12.23
CA VAL A 426 -8.42 12.17 -12.17
C VAL A 426 -7.48 11.16 -11.50
N GLN A 427 -6.16 11.24 -11.72
CA GLN A 427 -5.21 10.36 -11.07
C GLN A 427 -5.08 10.67 -9.57
N ALA A 428 -5.00 11.95 -9.19
CA ALA A 428 -4.94 12.36 -7.78
C ALA A 428 -6.16 11.88 -7.00
N LEU A 429 -7.37 12.08 -7.54
CA LEU A 429 -8.62 11.57 -6.95
C LEU A 429 -8.60 10.05 -6.81
N HIS A 430 -8.13 9.35 -7.84
CA HIS A 430 -8.04 7.89 -7.77
C HIS A 430 -7.10 7.40 -6.65
N ARG A 431 -5.99 8.10 -6.39
CA ARG A 431 -5.10 7.77 -5.27
C ARG A 431 -5.79 7.94 -3.91
N THR A 432 -6.59 8.98 -3.76
CA THR A 432 -7.43 9.17 -2.58
C THR A 432 -8.43 8.01 -2.43
N GLU A 433 -9.14 7.64 -3.50
CA GLU A 433 -10.07 6.51 -3.50
C GLU A 433 -9.39 5.16 -3.17
N GLN A 434 -8.17 4.94 -3.63
CA GLN A 434 -7.40 3.73 -3.29
C GLN A 434 -7.11 3.65 -1.79
N PHE A 435 -6.73 4.77 -1.18
CA PHE A 435 -6.48 4.82 0.26
C PHE A 435 -7.77 4.69 1.08
N GLU A 436 -8.87 5.30 0.65
CA GLU A 436 -10.19 5.11 1.28
C GLU A 436 -10.59 3.63 1.31
N LYS A 437 -10.28 2.86 0.26
CA LYS A 437 -10.52 1.40 0.24
C LYS A 437 -9.68 0.65 1.28
N VAL A 438 -8.46 1.11 1.56
CA VAL A 438 -7.63 0.52 2.63
C VAL A 438 -8.28 0.78 3.99
N ILE A 439 -8.78 2.00 4.23
CA ILE A 439 -9.49 2.34 5.46
C ILE A 439 -10.75 1.47 5.59
N ALA A 440 -11.60 1.42 4.55
CA ALA A 440 -12.80 0.60 4.55
C ALA A 440 -12.49 -0.89 4.81
N PHE A 441 -11.38 -1.41 4.28
CA PHE A 441 -10.93 -2.77 4.57
C PHE A 441 -10.58 -2.98 6.05
N THR A 442 -9.97 -2.00 6.72
CA THR A 442 -9.67 -2.12 8.16
C THR A 442 -10.91 -2.07 9.03
N GLU A 443 -11.92 -1.33 8.61
CA GLU A 443 -13.20 -1.13 9.32
C GLU A 443 -14.24 -2.22 9.00
N SER A 444 -13.98 -3.03 7.97
CA SER A 444 -14.93 -4.05 7.53
C SER A 444 -15.14 -5.16 8.56
N SER A 445 -16.38 -5.60 8.66
CA SER A 445 -16.81 -6.80 9.40
C SER A 445 -16.86 -8.07 8.53
N GLY A 446 -16.52 -7.95 7.24
CA GLY A 446 -16.48 -9.05 6.28
C GLY A 446 -15.23 -9.92 6.36
N CYS A 447 -15.28 -11.10 5.74
CA CYS A 447 -14.10 -11.97 5.63
C CYS A 447 -12.95 -11.27 4.90
N ARG A 448 -11.80 -11.06 5.55
CA ARG A 448 -10.64 -10.34 5.01
C ARG A 448 -10.18 -10.86 3.66
N MET A 449 -10.07 -12.16 3.50
CA MET A 449 -9.66 -12.78 2.23
C MET A 449 -10.71 -12.61 1.15
N SER A 450 -12.01 -12.74 1.47
CA SER A 450 -13.08 -12.55 0.49
C SER A 450 -13.15 -11.13 -0.05
N GLU A 451 -12.87 -10.13 0.77
CA GLU A 451 -12.82 -8.72 0.35
C GLU A 451 -11.66 -8.46 -0.60
N LEU A 452 -10.47 -8.98 -0.29
CA LEU A 452 -9.32 -8.88 -1.19
C LEU A 452 -9.59 -9.57 -2.53
N VAL A 453 -10.17 -10.77 -2.51
CA VAL A 453 -10.53 -11.52 -3.73
C VAL A 453 -11.56 -10.74 -4.58
N ARG A 454 -12.57 -10.15 -3.93
CA ARG A 454 -13.58 -9.30 -4.59
C ARG A 454 -12.95 -8.04 -5.20
N HIS A 455 -11.99 -7.43 -4.52
CA HIS A 455 -11.27 -6.25 -5.00
C HIS A 455 -10.59 -6.49 -6.36
N PHE A 456 -10.06 -7.69 -6.59
CA PHE A 456 -9.44 -8.09 -7.87
C PHE A 456 -10.45 -8.56 -8.93
N GLY A 457 -11.74 -8.66 -8.59
CA GLY A 457 -12.81 -9.01 -9.52
C GLY A 457 -13.09 -10.51 -9.65
N ASP A 458 -12.53 -11.37 -8.79
CA ASP A 458 -12.91 -12.78 -8.72
C ASP A 458 -14.15 -12.97 -7.83
N LEU A 459 -15.31 -12.59 -8.37
CA LEU A 459 -16.57 -12.60 -7.63
C LEU A 459 -17.02 -14.01 -7.24
N LYS A 460 -16.65 -14.99 -8.03
CA LYS A 460 -17.04 -16.39 -7.79
C LYS A 460 -16.35 -16.94 -6.53
N ASP A 461 -15.06 -16.69 -6.38
CA ASP A 461 -14.31 -17.16 -5.21
C ASP A 461 -14.52 -16.24 -3.99
N ALA A 462 -14.85 -14.97 -4.19
CA ALA A 462 -15.17 -14.02 -3.12
C ALA A 462 -16.44 -14.37 -2.31
N ALA A 463 -17.31 -15.24 -2.83
CA ALA A 463 -18.55 -15.62 -2.17
C ALA A 463 -18.35 -16.52 -0.93
N ARG A 464 -17.15 -17.12 -0.75
CA ARG A 464 -16.86 -18.03 0.37
C ARG A 464 -16.04 -17.35 1.45
N ALA A 465 -16.36 -17.56 2.73
CA ALA A 465 -15.51 -17.17 3.85
C ALA A 465 -14.20 -17.98 3.84
N CYS A 466 -13.09 -17.41 4.37
CA CYS A 466 -11.81 -18.13 4.40
C CYS A 466 -11.68 -19.10 5.58
N GLY A 467 -12.42 -18.89 6.66
CA GLY A 467 -12.40 -19.71 7.88
C GLY A 467 -11.26 -19.47 8.85
N ILE A 468 -10.26 -18.60 8.51
CA ILE A 468 -9.01 -18.48 9.27
C ILE A 468 -8.58 -17.04 9.58
N CYS A 469 -9.28 -16.02 9.08
CA CYS A 469 -8.97 -14.62 9.42
C CYS A 469 -9.64 -14.22 10.75
N ASP A 470 -9.24 -13.05 11.30
CA ASP A 470 -9.77 -12.50 12.55
C ASP A 470 -11.30 -12.37 12.60
N VAL A 471 -11.95 -12.27 11.44
CA VAL A 471 -13.41 -12.21 11.31
C VAL A 471 -14.05 -13.60 11.29
N CYS A 472 -13.43 -14.56 10.57
CA CYS A 472 -13.97 -15.91 10.42
C CYS A 472 -13.69 -16.81 11.63
N ASP A 473 -12.54 -16.62 12.28
CA ASP A 473 -12.06 -17.35 13.44
C ASP A 473 -11.57 -16.36 14.51
N PRO A 474 -12.49 -15.67 15.21
CA PRO A 474 -12.13 -14.69 16.23
C PRO A 474 -11.38 -15.30 17.43
N GLU A 475 -11.66 -16.56 17.79
CA GLU A 475 -11.01 -17.27 18.89
C GLU A 475 -9.58 -17.66 18.54
N GLY A 476 -9.29 -17.92 17.27
CA GLY A 476 -7.95 -18.16 16.76
C GLY A 476 -7.12 -16.89 16.48
N ALA A 477 -7.67 -15.70 16.70
CA ALA A 477 -6.92 -14.44 16.58
C ALA A 477 -5.80 -14.37 17.62
N VAL A 478 -4.63 -13.84 17.21
CA VAL A 478 -3.42 -13.82 18.07
C VAL A 478 -3.28 -12.49 18.77
N LEU A 479 -3.48 -11.38 18.08
CA LEU A 479 -3.34 -10.03 18.64
C LEU A 479 -4.67 -9.42 19.05
N ARG A 480 -5.73 -9.64 18.29
CA ARG A 480 -7.04 -9.06 18.53
C ARG A 480 -7.79 -9.90 19.56
N ARG A 481 -8.16 -9.29 20.69
CA ARG A 481 -8.96 -9.94 21.71
C ARG A 481 -10.45 -9.86 21.36
N PHE A 482 -11.13 -10.97 21.58
CA PHE A 482 -12.59 -11.05 21.48
C PHE A 482 -13.16 -11.58 22.80
N ARG A 483 -14.34 -11.12 23.18
CA ARG A 483 -15.08 -11.63 24.31
C ARG A 483 -16.55 -11.86 23.96
N TYR A 484 -17.20 -12.75 24.65
CA TYR A 484 -18.63 -12.90 24.50
C TYR A 484 -19.38 -11.66 24.98
N ALA A 485 -20.49 -11.36 24.30
CA ALA A 485 -21.35 -10.23 24.68
C ALA A 485 -21.93 -10.44 26.09
N THR A 486 -21.88 -9.41 26.90
CA THR A 486 -22.53 -9.38 28.23
C THR A 486 -24.04 -9.46 28.09
N PRO A 487 -24.79 -9.86 29.13
CA PRO A 487 -26.25 -9.87 29.09
C PRO A 487 -26.88 -8.52 28.71
N ALA A 488 -26.27 -7.41 29.09
CA ALA A 488 -26.73 -6.07 28.71
C ALA A 488 -26.55 -5.82 27.22
N GLU A 489 -25.42 -6.19 26.65
CA GLU A 489 -25.13 -6.09 25.21
C GLU A 489 -26.00 -7.03 24.40
N GLN A 490 -26.26 -8.25 24.87
CA GLN A 490 -27.19 -9.18 24.24
C GLN A 490 -28.61 -8.60 24.18
N ASN A 491 -29.06 -7.92 25.23
CA ASN A 491 -30.36 -7.24 25.24
C ASN A 491 -30.42 -6.10 24.21
N ILE A 492 -29.32 -5.34 24.05
CA ILE A 492 -29.22 -4.29 23.02
C ILE A 492 -29.28 -4.92 21.63
N VAL A 493 -28.54 -6.01 21.37
CA VAL A 493 -28.55 -6.72 20.10
C VAL A 493 -29.95 -7.23 19.76
N ARG A 494 -30.67 -7.81 20.72
CA ARG A 494 -32.06 -8.25 20.52
C ARG A 494 -32.97 -7.06 20.15
N ALA A 495 -32.86 -5.95 20.86
CA ALA A 495 -33.63 -4.75 20.53
C ALA A 495 -33.27 -4.21 19.12
N MET A 496 -32.00 -4.28 18.71
CA MET A 496 -31.59 -3.92 17.35
C MET A 496 -32.23 -4.84 16.30
N VAL A 497 -32.23 -6.16 16.53
CA VAL A 497 -32.86 -7.14 15.65
C VAL A 497 -34.37 -6.89 15.54
N ASP A 498 -35.05 -6.63 16.67
CA ASP A 498 -36.50 -6.35 16.69
C ASP A 498 -36.88 -5.07 15.92
N GLU A 499 -36.06 -4.02 16.02
CA GLU A 499 -36.24 -2.80 15.25
C GLU A 499 -35.97 -3.01 13.76
N LEU A 500 -34.92 -3.80 13.41
CA LEU A 500 -34.58 -4.12 12.02
C LEU A 500 -35.62 -5.00 11.33
N ARG A 501 -36.38 -5.81 12.06
CA ARG A 501 -37.49 -6.60 11.49
C ARG A 501 -38.61 -5.76 10.89
N GLN A 502 -38.69 -4.49 11.28
CA GLN A 502 -39.79 -3.59 10.87
C GLN A 502 -39.46 -2.84 9.56
N ALA A 503 -38.24 -2.96 9.00
CA ALA A 503 -37.84 -2.22 7.82
C ALA A 503 -36.86 -3.04 6.97
N ALA A 504 -36.86 -2.82 5.66
CA ALA A 504 -35.91 -3.47 4.76
C ALA A 504 -34.47 -3.10 5.07
N TYR A 505 -34.24 -1.89 5.55
CA TYR A 505 -32.94 -1.42 6.10
C TYR A 505 -33.15 -0.23 7.03
N ILE A 506 -32.22 -0.01 7.94
CA ILE A 506 -32.16 1.19 8.78
C ILE A 506 -30.72 1.74 8.73
N ALA A 507 -30.58 3.06 8.61
CA ALA A 507 -29.26 3.68 8.74
C ALA A 507 -28.73 3.54 10.17
N ALA A 508 -27.44 3.18 10.36
CA ALA A 508 -26.84 2.89 11.68
C ALA A 508 -27.08 4.01 12.71
N GLY A 509 -26.87 5.28 12.31
CA GLY A 509 -27.15 6.41 13.21
C GLY A 509 -28.64 6.61 13.54
N THR A 510 -29.55 6.18 12.66
CA THR A 510 -31.00 6.18 12.91
C THR A 510 -31.39 5.04 13.86
N LEU A 511 -30.79 3.86 13.69
CA LEU A 511 -30.99 2.72 14.58
C LEU A 511 -30.56 3.06 16.02
N GLN A 512 -29.39 3.67 16.19
CA GLN A 512 -28.88 4.12 17.48
C GLN A 512 -29.85 5.11 18.17
N LYS A 513 -30.42 6.06 17.39
CA LYS A 513 -31.37 7.04 17.91
C LYS A 513 -32.72 6.41 18.28
N LYS A 514 -33.27 5.53 17.46
CA LYS A 514 -34.54 4.85 17.68
C LYS A 514 -34.55 4.02 18.97
N LEU A 515 -33.42 3.40 19.28
CA LEU A 515 -33.26 2.59 20.48
C LEU A 515 -32.82 3.40 21.71
N ASP A 516 -32.81 4.74 21.61
CA ASP A 516 -32.41 5.64 22.72
C ASP A 516 -31.01 5.27 23.29
N LEU A 517 -30.10 4.82 22.43
CA LEU A 517 -28.74 4.42 22.80
C LEU A 517 -27.76 5.60 22.81
N VAL A 518 -28.15 6.75 22.22
CA VAL A 518 -27.32 7.96 22.18
C VAL A 518 -27.08 8.47 23.60
N GLY A 519 -25.81 8.46 24.04
CA GLY A 519 -25.43 8.85 25.40
C GLY A 519 -25.49 7.74 26.44
N ARG A 520 -26.08 6.57 26.14
CA ARG A 520 -26.06 5.38 27.01
C ARG A 520 -24.86 4.50 26.73
N ILE A 521 -24.53 4.31 25.45
CA ILE A 521 -23.31 3.66 24.99
C ILE A 521 -22.52 4.62 24.09
N SER A 522 -21.23 4.49 24.05
CA SER A 522 -20.37 5.26 23.14
C SER A 522 -20.66 4.86 21.67
N ARG A 523 -20.23 5.70 20.75
CA ARG A 523 -20.33 5.36 19.33
C ARG A 523 -19.49 4.11 19.01
N ASP A 524 -18.31 4.01 19.60
CA ASP A 524 -17.39 2.89 19.38
C ASP A 524 -17.98 1.57 19.90
N GLU A 525 -18.63 1.58 21.05
CA GLU A 525 -19.37 0.41 21.57
C GLU A 525 -20.54 0.01 20.66
N PHE A 526 -21.28 1.00 20.14
CA PHE A 526 -22.37 0.72 19.19
C PHE A 526 -21.87 0.11 17.88
N GLU A 527 -20.77 0.65 17.33
CA GLU A 527 -20.14 0.12 16.13
C GLU A 527 -19.58 -1.30 16.36
N ALA A 528 -18.96 -1.55 17.54
CA ALA A 528 -18.49 -2.89 17.90
C ALA A 528 -19.64 -3.93 17.98
N LEU A 529 -20.82 -3.52 18.44
CA LEU A 529 -22.03 -4.38 18.44
C LEU A 529 -22.50 -4.67 17.00
N LEU A 530 -22.55 -3.67 16.12
CA LEU A 530 -22.89 -3.86 14.71
C LEU A 530 -21.94 -4.83 14.04
N ASP A 531 -20.64 -4.66 14.26
CA ASP A 531 -19.61 -5.54 13.70
C ASP A 531 -19.71 -6.98 14.24
N ALA A 532 -20.04 -7.12 15.53
CA ALA A 532 -20.30 -8.43 16.13
C ALA A 532 -21.52 -9.13 15.52
N MET A 533 -22.61 -8.38 15.30
CA MET A 533 -23.82 -8.90 14.64
C MET A 533 -23.55 -9.29 13.18
N ALA A 534 -22.76 -8.51 12.46
CA ALA A 534 -22.38 -8.82 11.08
C ALA A 534 -21.48 -10.06 10.99
N ARG A 535 -20.50 -10.22 11.90
CA ARG A 535 -19.70 -11.46 12.02
C ARG A 535 -20.55 -12.68 12.30
N ALA A 536 -21.54 -12.53 13.18
CA ALA A 536 -22.50 -13.58 13.50
C ALA A 536 -23.55 -13.83 12.38
N ARG A 537 -23.43 -13.11 11.24
CA ARG A 537 -24.37 -13.15 10.11
C ARG A 537 -25.83 -12.88 10.48
N LEU A 538 -26.05 -12.11 11.51
CA LEU A 538 -27.38 -11.63 11.87
C LEU A 538 -27.83 -10.47 10.99
N ILE A 539 -26.88 -9.64 10.56
CA ILE A 539 -27.08 -8.46 9.73
C ILE A 539 -26.06 -8.39 8.58
N GLU A 540 -26.43 -7.64 7.55
CA GLU A 540 -25.52 -7.14 6.52
C GLU A 540 -25.39 -5.63 6.65
N ILE A 541 -24.17 -5.12 6.46
CA ILE A 541 -23.86 -3.68 6.51
C ILE A 541 -23.39 -3.24 5.14
N GLU A 542 -24.11 -2.30 4.52
CA GLU A 542 -23.78 -1.71 3.22
C GLU A 542 -23.43 -0.23 3.40
N GLU A 543 -22.29 0.21 2.86
CA GLU A 543 -22.00 1.64 2.76
C GLU A 543 -22.84 2.29 1.66
N SER A 544 -23.46 3.41 1.99
CA SER A 544 -24.27 4.20 1.07
C SER A 544 -23.97 5.68 1.24
N SER A 545 -24.27 6.46 0.21
CA SER A 545 -24.08 7.90 0.25
C SER A 545 -25.29 8.63 -0.36
N PHE A 546 -25.53 9.84 0.11
CA PHE A 546 -26.47 10.77 -0.50
C PHE A 546 -25.88 12.18 -0.51
N GLU A 547 -26.27 12.96 -1.50
CA GLU A 547 -25.85 14.35 -1.61
C GLU A 547 -26.86 15.26 -0.87
N LYS A 548 -26.33 16.13 0.00
CA LYS A 548 -27.10 17.15 0.70
C LYS A 548 -26.33 18.46 0.71
N ASN A 549 -26.92 19.50 0.16
CA ASN A 549 -26.34 20.86 0.07
C ASN A 549 -24.96 20.90 -0.63
N GLY A 550 -24.72 20.02 -1.63
CA GLY A 550 -23.44 19.92 -2.33
C GLY A 550 -22.34 19.11 -1.59
N GLU A 551 -22.67 18.54 -0.42
CA GLU A 551 -21.80 17.62 0.31
C GLU A 551 -22.29 16.18 0.18
N VAL A 552 -21.38 15.25 -0.12
CA VAL A 552 -21.65 13.81 -0.14
C VAL A 552 -21.55 13.27 1.28
N LEU A 553 -22.70 12.93 1.87
CA LEU A 553 -22.77 12.32 3.19
C LEU A 553 -22.80 10.80 3.05
N ARG A 554 -21.84 10.12 3.66
CA ARG A 554 -21.77 8.66 3.73
C ARG A 554 -22.47 8.15 4.97
N PHE A 555 -23.16 7.01 4.86
CA PHE A 555 -23.81 6.34 5.96
C PHE A 555 -23.84 4.83 5.74
N ARG A 556 -23.94 4.07 6.83
CA ARG A 556 -24.04 2.61 6.82
C ARG A 556 -25.50 2.20 6.89
N LYS A 557 -25.99 1.44 5.89
CA LYS A 557 -27.28 0.75 5.92
C LYS A 557 -27.11 -0.57 6.62
N VAL A 558 -27.98 -0.87 7.55
CA VAL A 558 -28.04 -2.11 8.30
C VAL A 558 -29.27 -2.88 7.86
N MET A 559 -29.08 -4.10 7.36
CA MET A 559 -30.13 -4.99 6.87
C MET A 559 -30.11 -6.29 7.66
N LEU A 560 -31.28 -6.84 7.98
CA LEU A 560 -31.37 -8.11 8.68
C LEU A 560 -31.17 -9.28 7.68
N LEU A 561 -30.39 -10.28 8.05
CA LEU A 561 -30.23 -11.52 7.31
C LEU A 561 -31.14 -12.64 7.87
N ASP A 562 -31.28 -13.74 7.16
CA ASP A 562 -32.15 -14.88 7.55
C ASP A 562 -31.92 -15.33 9.00
N ALA A 563 -30.66 -15.49 9.40
CA ALA A 563 -30.33 -15.87 10.79
C ALA A 563 -30.78 -14.84 11.83
N GLY A 564 -30.82 -13.56 11.47
CA GLY A 564 -31.37 -12.50 12.31
C GLY A 564 -32.90 -12.51 12.37
N PHE A 565 -33.57 -12.85 11.27
CA PHE A 565 -35.02 -13.05 11.26
C PHE A 565 -35.44 -14.25 12.12
N ASP A 566 -34.65 -15.34 12.12
CA ASP A 566 -34.92 -16.57 12.85
C ASP A 566 -34.54 -16.49 14.34
N LEU A 567 -33.88 -15.41 14.78
CA LEU A 567 -33.45 -15.24 16.16
C LEU A 567 -34.65 -15.13 17.10
N SER A 568 -34.91 -16.15 17.90
CA SER A 568 -35.96 -16.15 18.90
C SER A 568 -35.47 -15.60 20.26
N PRO A 569 -36.37 -15.12 21.13
CA PRO A 569 -35.99 -14.69 22.49
C PRO A 569 -35.32 -15.79 23.33
N ALA A 570 -35.63 -17.06 23.04
CA ALA A 570 -35.10 -18.25 23.74
C ALA A 570 -33.76 -18.73 23.17
N THR A 571 -33.36 -18.27 21.98
CA THR A 571 -32.10 -18.70 21.35
C THR A 571 -30.91 -18.09 22.11
N PRO A 572 -29.93 -18.88 22.59
CA PRO A 572 -28.68 -18.32 23.12
C PRO A 572 -28.00 -17.41 22.10
N LEU A 573 -27.61 -16.23 22.52
CA LEU A 573 -26.94 -15.27 21.66
C LEU A 573 -25.44 -15.27 21.93
N GLU A 574 -24.74 -16.17 21.28
CA GLU A 574 -23.28 -16.30 21.37
C GLU A 574 -22.59 -15.41 20.31
N ILE A 575 -22.45 -14.13 20.58
CA ILE A 575 -21.73 -13.19 19.71
C ILE A 575 -20.46 -12.73 20.38
N LEU A 576 -19.40 -12.62 19.57
CA LEU A 576 -18.09 -12.19 19.98
C LEU A 576 -17.88 -10.71 19.64
N ILE A 577 -17.56 -9.90 20.63
CA ILE A 577 -17.27 -8.47 20.49
C ILE A 577 -15.76 -8.27 20.57
N ALA A 578 -15.21 -7.47 19.67
CA ALA A 578 -13.80 -7.08 19.74
C ALA A 578 -13.55 -6.22 20.97
N ASP A 579 -12.56 -6.59 21.77
CA ASP A 579 -12.26 -5.99 23.08
C ASP A 579 -10.76 -5.65 23.22
N GLY A 580 -10.18 -5.02 22.19
CA GLY A 580 -8.80 -4.56 22.18
C GLY A 580 -7.78 -5.62 21.79
N ILE A 581 -6.63 -5.58 22.40
CA ILE A 581 -5.48 -6.46 22.13
C ILE A 581 -5.35 -7.49 23.26
N VAL A 582 -4.88 -8.70 22.93
CA VAL A 582 -4.57 -9.76 23.90
C VAL A 582 -3.58 -9.24 24.94
N GLU A 583 -3.84 -9.47 26.21
CA GLU A 583 -3.08 -8.89 27.35
C GLU A 583 -1.58 -9.20 27.30
N GLU A 584 -1.19 -10.37 26.82
CA GLU A 584 0.21 -10.76 26.60
C GLU A 584 0.95 -9.77 25.69
N PHE A 585 0.24 -9.14 24.74
CA PHE A 585 0.78 -8.17 23.78
C PHE A 585 0.52 -6.72 24.18
N ASP A 586 -0.35 -6.44 25.17
CA ASP A 586 -0.74 -5.08 25.58
C ASP A 586 0.15 -4.50 26.68
N ALA A 587 1.19 -5.17 27.15
CA ALA A 587 2.09 -4.70 28.21
C ALA A 587 2.99 -3.52 27.76
N GLY A 588 2.39 -2.45 27.29
CA GLY A 588 2.97 -1.10 27.19
C GLY A 588 2.56 -0.28 28.42
N PRO A 589 3.27 0.83 28.77
CA PRO A 589 2.84 1.69 29.86
C PRO A 589 1.42 2.18 29.55
N ALA A 590 0.50 1.89 30.45
CA ALA A 590 -0.88 2.31 30.35
C ALA A 590 -0.91 3.83 30.11
N LEU A 591 -1.26 4.25 28.89
CA LEU A 591 -1.64 5.63 28.65
C LEU A 591 -2.87 5.89 29.54
N PRO A 592 -2.88 6.96 30.33
CA PRO A 592 -4.01 7.24 31.18
C PRO A 592 -5.26 7.39 30.31
N GLN A 593 -6.19 6.45 30.46
CA GLN A 593 -7.52 6.55 29.87
C GLN A 593 -8.08 7.92 30.25
N ARG A 594 -8.49 8.70 29.27
CA ARG A 594 -9.23 9.95 29.46
C ARG A 594 -10.60 9.62 30.06
N THR A 595 -10.63 9.26 31.34
CA THR A 595 -11.88 9.22 32.08
C THR A 595 -12.50 10.62 32.09
N LYS A 596 -13.70 10.73 31.54
CA LYS A 596 -14.56 11.91 31.72
C LYS A 596 -14.70 12.12 33.23
N ARG A 597 -14.11 13.20 33.74
CA ARG A 597 -14.27 13.63 35.14
C ARG A 597 -15.73 13.95 35.38
N THR A 598 -16.45 13.00 35.97
CA THR A 598 -17.63 13.33 36.77
C THR A 598 -17.16 14.07 38.02
N LYS A 599 -17.71 15.27 38.24
CA LYS A 599 -17.48 16.03 39.46
C LYS A 599 -18.08 15.28 40.66
N SER A 600 -17.25 14.73 41.50
CA SER A 600 -17.60 14.36 42.87
C SER A 600 -16.49 14.83 43.78
N ALA A 601 -16.88 15.59 44.81
CA ALA A 601 -16.00 16.10 45.84
C ALA A 601 -15.74 15.01 46.86
N ALA A 602 -14.45 14.65 47.06
CA ALA A 602 -13.96 14.11 48.37
C ALA A 602 -12.42 14.01 48.37
N GLN A 603 -11.85 14.65 49.33
CA GLN A 603 -10.63 14.47 50.13
C GLN A 603 -9.39 13.78 49.55
N LYS A 604 -8.27 14.54 49.59
CA LYS A 604 -6.87 14.14 49.36
C LYS A 604 -6.37 13.18 50.46
N PRO A 605 -5.44 12.28 50.08
CA PRO A 605 -4.26 12.04 50.93
C PRO A 605 -2.99 12.55 50.27
N ALA A 606 -2.09 13.05 51.10
CA ALA A 606 -0.83 13.64 50.74
C ALA A 606 0.15 12.62 50.17
N ALA A 607 0.79 12.93 49.05
CA ALA A 607 1.99 12.26 48.57
C ALA A 607 3.06 13.31 48.27
N VAL A 608 4.25 13.00 48.65
CA VAL A 608 5.49 13.76 48.71
C VAL A 608 5.80 14.51 47.39
N ALA A 609 6.01 15.81 47.49
CA ALA A 609 6.37 16.72 46.42
C ALA A 609 7.83 16.53 46.02
N ALA A 610 8.06 16.15 44.73
CA ALA A 610 9.31 16.49 44.08
C ALA A 610 9.17 17.90 43.49
N ASP A 611 10.07 18.73 43.86
CA ASP A 611 10.19 20.17 43.65
C ASP A 611 10.06 20.56 42.13
N ARG A 612 8.91 21.12 41.75
CA ARG A 612 8.73 21.86 40.49
C ARG A 612 8.59 23.32 40.87
N PRO A 613 9.45 24.21 40.36
CA PRO A 613 9.30 25.62 40.63
C PRO A 613 7.93 26.12 40.17
N GLN A 614 7.18 26.77 41.02
CA GLN A 614 5.91 27.41 40.68
C GLN A 614 6.20 28.58 39.68
N PRO A 615 5.35 28.77 38.66
CA PRO A 615 5.50 29.87 37.73
C PRO A 615 5.41 31.20 38.49
N SER A 616 6.38 32.10 38.23
CA SER A 616 6.34 33.43 38.83
C SER A 616 5.20 34.27 38.20
N PRO A 617 4.62 35.24 38.93
CA PRO A 617 3.59 36.13 38.40
C PRO A 617 3.99 36.80 37.08
N ALA A 618 5.27 37.11 36.92
CA ALA A 618 5.83 37.67 35.67
C ALA A 618 5.84 36.69 34.50
N SER A 619 6.02 35.40 34.75
CA SER A 619 5.94 34.32 33.73
C SER A 619 4.50 34.07 33.28
N GLU A 620 3.52 34.24 34.16
CA GLU A 620 2.10 34.10 33.81
C GLU A 620 1.61 35.31 32.99
N ALA A 621 2.05 36.51 33.30
CA ALA A 621 1.75 37.72 32.51
C ALA A 621 2.29 37.62 31.07
N LEU A 622 3.54 37.17 30.91
CA LEU A 622 4.12 36.95 29.58
C LEU A 622 3.41 35.82 28.82
N ALA A 623 3.01 34.74 29.51
CA ALA A 623 2.24 33.69 28.90
C ALA A 623 0.86 34.16 28.39
N ALA A 624 0.22 35.08 29.10
CA ALA A 624 -1.04 35.68 28.66
C ALA A 624 -0.83 36.54 27.37
N GLN A 625 0.19 37.39 27.34
CA GLN A 625 0.53 38.19 26.15
C GLN A 625 0.87 37.33 24.93
N LEU A 626 1.61 36.26 25.12
CA LEU A 626 1.92 35.28 24.07
C LEU A 626 0.67 34.54 23.55
N ARG A 627 -0.33 34.28 24.41
CA ARG A 627 -1.62 33.68 23.98
C ARG A 627 -2.45 34.67 23.15
N GLU A 628 -2.51 35.94 23.55
CA GLU A 628 -3.20 36.97 22.79
C GLU A 628 -2.56 37.16 21.43
N TRP A 629 -1.24 37.34 21.39
CA TRP A 629 -0.50 37.45 20.14
C TRP A 629 -0.72 36.25 19.24
N ARG A 630 -0.59 34.99 19.78
CA ARG A 630 -0.81 33.77 19.03
C ARG A 630 -2.22 33.70 18.41
N THR A 631 -3.24 34.13 19.16
CA THR A 631 -4.61 34.16 18.69
C THR A 631 -4.81 35.17 17.56
N ALA A 632 -4.24 36.33 17.68
CA ALA A 632 -4.26 37.36 16.64
C ALA A 632 -3.54 36.88 15.37
N GLU A 633 -2.36 36.29 15.53
CA GLU A 633 -1.57 35.76 14.42
C GLU A 633 -2.22 34.57 13.73
N ALA A 634 -2.84 33.66 14.47
CA ALA A 634 -3.62 32.56 13.96
C ALA A 634 -4.81 33.04 13.11
N LYS A 635 -5.50 34.09 13.59
CA LYS A 635 -6.59 34.72 12.84
C LYS A 635 -6.11 35.39 11.57
N ARG A 636 -4.97 36.09 11.61
CA ARG A 636 -4.34 36.72 10.45
C ARG A 636 -3.94 35.72 9.37
N LEU A 637 -3.49 34.51 9.80
CA LEU A 637 -3.04 33.44 8.92
C LEU A 637 -4.14 32.50 8.49
N GLY A 638 -5.35 32.61 9.06
CA GLY A 638 -6.46 31.69 8.77
C GLY A 638 -6.23 30.26 9.25
N VAL A 639 -5.41 30.07 10.30
CA VAL A 639 -5.05 28.74 10.83
C VAL A 639 -5.41 28.58 12.30
N PRO A 640 -5.60 27.36 12.81
CA PRO A 640 -5.77 27.11 14.24
C PRO A 640 -4.58 27.57 15.08
N ALA A 641 -4.83 28.13 16.27
CA ALA A 641 -3.81 28.76 17.13
C ALA A 641 -2.66 27.79 17.52
N TYR A 642 -2.92 26.50 17.65
CA TYR A 642 -1.89 25.51 17.97
C TYR A 642 -0.87 25.28 16.84
N LEU A 643 -1.21 25.61 15.58
CA LEU A 643 -0.27 25.55 14.46
C LEU A 643 0.75 26.69 14.50
N VAL A 644 0.39 27.85 15.07
CA VAL A 644 1.34 28.94 15.30
C VAL A 644 2.29 28.56 16.43
N LEU A 645 1.74 28.25 17.63
CA LEU A 645 2.56 27.84 18.79
C LEU A 645 1.74 26.96 19.74
N HIS A 646 2.26 25.79 20.10
CA HIS A 646 1.61 24.92 21.10
C HIS A 646 1.64 25.53 22.49
N ASP A 647 0.64 25.26 23.33
CA ASP A 647 0.56 25.76 24.70
C ASP A 647 1.78 25.38 25.55
N ARG A 648 2.30 24.16 25.39
CA ARG A 648 3.52 23.71 26.07
C ARG A 648 4.74 24.55 25.66
N THR A 649 4.90 24.81 24.38
CA THR A 649 5.99 25.63 23.85
C THR A 649 5.84 27.08 24.28
N LEU A 650 4.63 27.64 24.25
CA LEU A 650 4.32 28.98 24.73
C LEU A 650 4.69 29.15 26.21
N GLN A 651 4.32 28.18 27.06
CA GLN A 651 4.71 28.20 28.47
C GLN A 651 6.21 28.02 28.68
N ALA A 652 6.90 27.26 27.83
CA ALA A 652 8.35 27.15 27.87
C ALA A 652 9.02 28.47 27.52
N VAL A 653 8.57 29.19 26.48
CA VAL A 653 9.02 30.54 26.12
C VAL A 653 8.82 31.50 27.28
N ALA A 654 7.63 31.50 27.90
CA ALA A 654 7.31 32.39 29.01
C ALA A 654 8.19 32.16 30.24
N ARG A 655 8.61 30.92 30.48
CA ARG A 655 9.54 30.57 31.59
C ARG A 655 10.98 30.88 31.26
N THR A 656 11.43 30.57 30.03
CA THR A 656 12.85 30.70 29.63
C THR A 656 13.20 32.13 29.26
N ARG A 657 12.23 32.93 28.78
CA ARG A 657 12.40 34.33 28.34
C ARG A 657 13.61 34.50 27.40
N PRO A 658 13.62 33.85 26.24
CA PRO A 658 14.78 33.89 25.34
C PRO A 658 15.07 35.34 24.93
N ALA A 659 16.35 35.76 25.03
CA ALA A 659 16.80 37.08 24.67
C ALA A 659 17.36 37.18 23.23
N ASN A 660 17.61 36.03 22.60
CA ASN A 660 18.17 35.98 21.25
C ASN A 660 17.68 34.76 20.48
N PRO A 661 17.84 34.70 19.14
CA PRO A 661 17.39 33.57 18.29
C PRO A 661 17.99 32.22 18.68
N ALA A 662 19.22 32.16 19.16
CA ALA A 662 19.87 30.92 19.57
C ALA A 662 19.20 30.33 20.80
N GLN A 663 18.84 31.12 21.79
CA GLN A 663 18.08 30.70 22.96
C GLN A 663 16.64 30.30 22.59
N LEU A 664 16.03 31.01 21.63
CA LEU A 664 14.69 30.67 21.15
C LEU A 664 14.67 29.30 20.46
N LEU A 665 15.67 28.99 19.66
CA LEU A 665 15.82 27.69 18.98
C LEU A 665 16.09 26.51 19.95
N SER A 666 16.60 26.77 21.16
CA SER A 666 16.81 25.74 22.16
C SER A 666 15.53 25.29 22.87
N ILE A 667 14.40 25.98 22.62
CA ILE A 667 13.11 25.65 23.24
C ILE A 667 12.39 24.56 22.44
N ASP A 668 12.01 23.48 23.12
CA ASP A 668 11.28 22.36 22.52
C ASP A 668 9.97 22.83 21.86
N GLY A 669 9.82 22.51 20.56
CA GLY A 669 8.70 22.92 19.72
C GLY A 669 8.91 24.20 18.90
N ILE A 670 10.11 24.81 18.96
CA ILE A 670 10.54 25.91 18.06
C ILE A 670 11.67 25.41 17.18
N GLY A 671 11.31 24.99 15.97
CA GLY A 671 12.29 24.67 14.92
C GLY A 671 12.69 25.90 14.09
N PRO A 672 13.70 25.77 13.17
CA PRO A 672 14.21 26.87 12.34
C PRO A 672 13.12 27.67 11.62
N ALA A 673 12.17 26.98 10.98
CA ALA A 673 11.07 27.62 10.25
C ALA A 673 10.11 28.44 11.15
N LYS A 674 9.88 28.01 12.40
CA LYS A 674 9.08 28.81 13.35
C LYS A 674 9.86 29.95 13.95
N ALA A 675 11.14 29.75 14.18
CA ALA A 675 12.04 30.85 14.65
C ALA A 675 12.18 31.93 13.59
N GLU A 676 12.32 31.58 12.33
CA GLU A 676 12.38 32.54 11.22
C GLU A 676 11.05 33.31 11.06
N ARG A 677 9.92 32.60 11.11
CA ARG A 677 8.60 33.21 10.85
C ARG A 677 8.02 34.00 12.01
N PHE A 678 8.27 33.59 13.25
CA PHE A 678 7.65 34.11 14.47
C PHE A 678 8.67 34.59 15.51
N GLY A 679 9.96 34.35 15.29
CA GLY A 679 11.00 34.55 16.29
C GLY A 679 11.13 35.99 16.70
N GLU A 680 11.12 36.95 15.76
CA GLU A 680 11.22 38.38 16.04
C GLU A 680 10.08 38.89 16.94
N ALA A 681 8.83 38.45 16.62
CA ALA A 681 7.65 38.82 17.41
C ALA A 681 7.68 38.23 18.83
N ILE A 682 8.14 37.00 18.96
CA ILE A 682 8.27 36.32 20.26
C ILE A 682 9.35 36.96 21.10
N LEU A 683 10.53 37.24 20.54
CA LEU A 683 11.65 37.93 21.23
C LEU A 683 11.26 39.33 21.67
N LYS A 684 10.52 40.06 20.84
CA LYS A 684 10.02 41.39 21.17
C LYS A 684 9.05 41.37 22.36
N LEU A 685 8.14 40.38 22.42
CA LEU A 685 7.24 40.21 23.56
C LEU A 685 8.00 39.82 24.82
N CYS A 686 9.03 38.98 24.72
CA CYS A 686 9.88 38.60 25.85
C CYS A 686 10.66 39.80 26.40
N ALA A 687 11.12 40.72 25.54
CA ALA A 687 11.85 41.92 25.91
C ALA A 687 10.96 43.05 26.51
N SER A 688 9.70 43.13 26.05
CA SER A 688 8.77 44.20 26.48
C SER A 688 8.02 43.89 27.78
N SER A 689 8.06 42.65 28.26
CA SER A 689 7.40 42.29 29.51
C SER A 689 8.29 42.48 30.73
N PRO A 690 7.88 43.23 31.77
CA PRO A 690 8.69 43.42 32.98
C PRO A 690 9.03 42.09 33.65
N GLY A 691 10.28 41.97 34.15
CA GLY A 691 10.86 40.79 34.70
C GLY A 691 10.30 40.41 36.10
#